data_5602a625ed59c359dd85c861feeb87e6
#
_entry.id   5602a625ed59c359dd85c861feeb87e6
#
_cell.length_a   1.000
_cell.length_b   1.000
_cell.length_c   1.000
_cell.angle_alpha   90.00
_cell.angle_beta   90.00
_cell.angle_gamma   90.00
#
_symmetry.space_group_name_H-M   'P 1'
#
loop_
_entity.id
_entity.type
_entity.pdbx_description
1 polymer ?
#
loop_
_entity_poly.entity_id
_entity_poly.type
_entity_poly.pdbx_seq_one_letter_code
_entity_poly.pdbx_strand_id
1 'polypeptide(L)'
;MLNKTALLSFASAVAISSAALAGSPEVKVEVLDKVFDPAGGFLAYTEFELSGEPLAEGLGLDLDVLDPNLVNQPTAFDYAAGIESYEYSEEAMYAVNYQSKMGPHIVNGPLNKARGGSLESLGKRVIELAGSVAFPAEEIPLNMYPITFPYISALPEFGQAVDTSVVSGDEAEILNAHGKSKIVKVDIPAYFRDYASLAWKEEGMDKSFNPGAAAGIMLKDVMWAQDFMGGMHTIADDLEVEAESAVMDQDGIHALGVSTADGFNGVILTEMINDRLVTLRDQFGYDGKMLGVKLTASYNPANGPIWFPRKVAVTEKTENTVKAIGSLKVIDGASTLRDTWLMLWPLAEIYAYSDQRTVNTNQNPAFLAVFDGAPFAAAADLNKDNDPMNDVASDDVFSAASVLTNATFKNLDALHFNKEAGTLVDLYDGKQGAIVTTYDAAYALQALNIFQRSQDALAVGYASADAGESLDTARGKRALELIKAQADFILKNLIADNGLAVDGFEIGKGAQAGQSLGTQFAVVHGLTSAFLATKDEAYKEAARKLFLTIEAKMYDKAIGTYAAVPGQPTEHTPYTAAAISAGLRSAMLILRNSEGESEPLLDLASLTGRYESWFRTVINGRNVNEGMQLSEWLGDSGENVVAGSEDIDTDADGVPQVVQAGTAMVMAGKVKVSAVK
;
A
#
# COMPACT_ATOMS: atom_id res chain seq x y z
N MET A 1 -4.94 27.45 -14.09
CA MET A 1 -5.40 28.25 -12.93
C MET A 1 -5.31 27.31 -11.75
N LEU A 2 -4.23 27.36 -11.00
CA LEU A 2 -4.01 26.52 -9.81
C LEU A 2 -5.12 26.75 -8.80
N ASN A 3 -5.61 25.66 -8.27
CA ASN A 3 -6.76 25.66 -7.38
C ASN A 3 -6.38 26.33 -6.05
N LYS A 4 -6.91 27.51 -5.79
CA LYS A 4 -6.72 28.25 -4.53
C LYS A 4 -7.24 27.51 -3.29
N THR A 5 -7.83 26.35 -3.48
CA THR A 5 -8.47 25.52 -2.44
C THR A 5 -7.46 24.72 -1.61
N ALA A 6 -6.42 24.21 -2.23
CA ALA A 6 -5.36 23.44 -1.52
C ALA A 6 -4.58 24.29 -0.50
N LEU A 7 -4.29 25.55 -0.83
CA LEU A 7 -3.65 26.50 0.10
C LEU A 7 -4.45 26.77 1.39
N LEU A 8 -5.77 26.62 1.32
CA LEU A 8 -6.65 26.87 2.46
C LEU A 8 -6.64 25.72 3.48
N SER A 9 -6.44 24.50 3.04
CA SER A 9 -6.38 23.32 3.89
C SER A 9 -5.13 23.36 4.81
N PHE A 10 -4.02 23.81 4.30
CA PHE A 10 -2.75 23.90 5.01
C PHE A 10 -2.74 24.93 6.15
N ALA A 11 -3.32 26.11 5.93
CA ALA A 11 -3.37 27.14 6.96
C ALA A 11 -4.22 26.74 8.18
N SER A 12 -5.23 25.91 7.97
CA SER A 12 -6.07 25.39 9.06
C SER A 12 -5.39 24.33 9.88
N ALA A 13 -4.55 23.52 9.26
CA ALA A 13 -3.85 22.39 9.86
C ALA A 13 -2.79 22.80 10.90
N VAL A 14 -1.96 23.78 10.56
CA VAL A 14 -0.93 24.30 11.48
C VAL A 14 -1.55 24.92 12.73
N ALA A 15 -2.74 25.54 12.59
CA ALA A 15 -3.47 26.10 13.75
C ALA A 15 -4.10 25.02 14.65
N ILE A 16 -4.49 23.86 14.09
CA ILE A 16 -5.12 22.78 14.86
C ILE A 16 -4.05 21.98 15.61
N SER A 17 -2.89 21.73 15.01
CA SER A 17 -1.81 20.99 15.67
C SER A 17 -1.29 21.68 16.94
N SER A 18 -1.28 23.00 16.98
CA SER A 18 -0.84 23.76 18.15
C SER A 18 -1.89 23.88 19.25
N ALA A 19 -3.17 23.77 18.94
CA ALA A 19 -4.25 23.89 19.93
C ALA A 19 -4.62 22.55 20.60
N ALA A 20 -4.48 21.42 19.90
CA ALA A 20 -4.76 20.08 20.42
C ALA A 20 -3.66 19.52 21.35
N LEU A 21 -2.46 20.09 21.30
CA LEU A 21 -1.30 19.65 22.10
C LEU A 21 -1.31 20.11 23.56
N ALA A 22 -2.21 21.03 23.94
CA ALA A 22 -2.29 21.51 25.33
C ALA A 22 -3.03 20.51 26.22
N GLY A 23 -2.35 19.43 26.60
CA GLY A 23 -2.87 18.41 27.52
C GLY A 23 -2.56 16.96 27.16
N SER A 24 -1.90 16.72 26.03
CA SER A 24 -1.45 15.36 25.66
C SER A 24 -0.35 14.87 26.62
N PRO A 25 -0.33 13.58 26.96
CA PRO A 25 0.73 13.00 27.77
C PRO A 25 2.11 13.31 27.20
N GLU A 26 3.08 13.53 28.06
CA GLU A 26 4.46 13.72 27.62
C GLU A 26 5.07 12.35 27.26
N VAL A 27 5.30 12.11 25.97
CA VAL A 27 5.73 10.81 25.43
C VAL A 27 7.09 10.98 24.77
N LYS A 28 7.97 10.02 25.01
CA LYS A 28 9.24 9.88 24.30
C LYS A 28 9.12 8.76 23.27
N VAL A 29 9.45 9.10 22.03
CA VAL A 29 9.66 8.13 20.94
C VAL A 29 11.15 8.09 20.62
N GLU A 30 11.74 6.90 20.65
CA GLU A 30 13.16 6.68 20.40
C GLU A 30 13.32 5.76 19.18
N VAL A 31 13.96 6.24 18.13
CA VAL A 31 14.28 5.44 16.94
C VAL A 31 15.40 4.46 17.30
N LEU A 32 15.10 3.17 17.27
CA LEU A 32 16.05 2.10 17.58
C LEU A 32 16.73 1.54 16.33
N ASP A 33 16.05 1.55 15.20
CA ASP A 33 16.55 1.07 13.92
C ASP A 33 16.05 1.97 12.79
N LYS A 34 16.96 2.42 11.94
CA LYS A 34 16.67 3.27 10.78
C LYS A 34 16.64 2.48 9.46
N VAL A 35 16.86 1.18 9.50
CA VAL A 35 16.84 0.35 8.30
C VAL A 35 15.41 0.30 7.75
N PHE A 36 15.24 0.67 6.50
CA PHE A 36 13.98 0.54 5.81
C PHE A 36 13.82 -0.89 5.29
N ASP A 37 12.71 -1.52 5.63
CA ASP A 37 12.27 -2.83 5.16
C ASP A 37 11.07 -2.61 4.23
N PRO A 38 11.21 -2.76 2.90
CA PRO A 38 10.11 -2.54 1.97
C PRO A 38 8.89 -3.44 2.24
N ALA A 39 9.10 -4.67 2.67
CA ALA A 39 7.98 -5.57 2.93
C ALA A 39 7.08 -5.05 4.07
N GLY A 40 7.69 -4.72 5.20
CA GLY A 40 6.96 -4.16 6.34
C GLY A 40 6.56 -2.71 6.15
N GLY A 41 7.44 -1.90 5.59
CA GLY A 41 7.21 -0.47 5.37
C GLY A 41 6.04 -0.22 4.41
N PHE A 42 6.03 -0.88 3.26
CA PHE A 42 4.93 -0.73 2.32
C PHE A 42 3.63 -1.37 2.78
N LEU A 43 3.69 -2.44 3.57
CA LEU A 43 2.48 -2.93 4.23
C LEU A 43 1.88 -1.86 5.15
N ALA A 44 2.72 -1.17 5.94
CA ALA A 44 2.25 -0.11 6.83
C ALA A 44 1.66 1.07 6.05
N TYR A 45 2.34 1.54 5.02
CA TYR A 45 1.84 2.62 4.16
C TYR A 45 0.54 2.25 3.45
N THR A 46 0.39 1.00 3.00
CA THR A 46 -0.87 0.52 2.44
C THR A 46 -2.01 0.58 3.46
N GLU A 47 -1.75 0.14 4.68
CA GLU A 47 -2.77 0.18 5.72
C GLU A 47 -3.09 1.62 6.17
N PHE A 48 -2.14 2.54 6.06
CA PHE A 48 -2.38 3.97 6.30
C PHE A 48 -3.28 4.56 5.21
N GLU A 49 -2.97 4.35 3.95
CA GLU A 49 -3.77 4.80 2.82
C GLU A 49 -5.20 4.28 2.89
N LEU A 50 -5.39 2.99 3.12
CA LEU A 50 -6.72 2.39 3.32
C LEU A 50 -7.45 2.92 4.57
N SER A 51 -6.74 3.55 5.50
CA SER A 51 -7.30 4.22 6.67
C SER A 51 -7.44 5.73 6.49
N GLY A 52 -7.10 6.24 5.33
CA GLY A 52 -7.29 7.61 4.89
C GLY A 52 -8.62 7.80 4.17
N GLU A 53 -8.53 8.24 2.92
CA GLU A 53 -9.67 8.55 2.06
C GLU A 53 -10.69 7.41 1.96
N PRO A 54 -10.32 6.16 1.63
CA PRO A 54 -11.29 5.08 1.54
C PRO A 54 -12.04 4.78 2.85
N LEU A 55 -11.39 5.05 3.99
CA LEU A 55 -12.06 4.93 5.29
C LEU A 55 -13.08 6.05 5.48
N ALA A 56 -12.72 7.29 5.15
CA ALA A 56 -13.59 8.44 5.29
C ALA A 56 -14.84 8.29 4.42
N GLU A 57 -14.69 7.87 3.15
CA GLU A 57 -15.81 7.54 2.28
C GLU A 57 -16.68 6.41 2.85
N GLY A 58 -16.07 5.33 3.30
CA GLY A 58 -16.78 4.21 3.91
C GLY A 58 -17.52 4.59 5.22
N LEU A 59 -17.15 5.68 5.85
CA LEU A 59 -17.83 6.26 7.01
C LEU A 59 -18.94 7.25 6.61
N GLY A 60 -19.05 7.58 5.31
CA GLY A 60 -19.95 8.62 4.82
C GLY A 60 -19.50 10.03 5.22
N LEU A 61 -18.22 10.18 5.48
CA LEU A 61 -17.57 11.47 5.65
C LEU A 61 -17.25 11.98 4.24
N ASP A 62 -17.62 13.22 3.98
CA ASP A 62 -17.31 13.87 2.73
C ASP A 62 -15.88 14.39 2.81
N LEU A 63 -15.01 13.95 1.90
CA LEU A 63 -13.61 14.40 1.86
C LEU A 63 -13.44 15.75 1.21
N ASP A 64 -14.40 16.20 0.39
CA ASP A 64 -14.58 17.59 0.05
C ASP A 64 -14.74 18.48 1.29
N VAL A 65 -14.77 17.85 2.44
CA VAL A 65 -14.62 18.43 3.78
C VAL A 65 -13.31 19.17 3.97
N LEU A 66 -12.33 18.92 3.15
CA LEU A 66 -11.19 19.80 3.00
C LEU A 66 -11.57 21.13 2.36
N ASP A 67 -12.77 21.27 1.78
CA ASP A 67 -13.34 22.57 1.50
C ASP A 67 -13.72 23.25 2.83
N PRO A 68 -12.95 24.27 3.26
CA PRO A 68 -13.24 25.01 4.49
C PRO A 68 -14.60 25.71 4.47
N ASN A 69 -15.33 25.62 3.36
CA ASN A 69 -16.69 26.14 3.22
C ASN A 69 -17.75 25.10 3.59
N LEU A 70 -17.46 23.82 3.54
CA LEU A 70 -18.41 22.74 3.82
C LEU A 70 -18.29 22.22 5.24
N VAL A 71 -17.11 22.34 5.89
CA VAL A 71 -16.93 21.93 7.27
C VAL A 71 -16.48 23.07 8.15
N ASN A 72 -17.25 23.29 9.18
CA ASN A 72 -16.95 24.36 10.14
C ASN A 72 -15.63 24.14 10.90
N GLN A 73 -15.08 22.94 10.94
CA GLN A 73 -13.73 22.60 11.38
C GLN A 73 -13.45 21.14 11.00
N PRO A 74 -12.42 20.83 10.19
CA PRO A 74 -11.95 19.47 10.00
C PRO A 74 -11.55 18.92 11.37
N THR A 75 -11.92 17.67 11.65
CA THR A 75 -11.48 17.01 12.88
C THR A 75 -9.99 16.69 12.79
N ALA A 76 -9.35 16.54 13.93
CA ALA A 76 -7.95 16.10 13.95
C ALA A 76 -7.77 14.68 13.36
N PHE A 77 -8.86 13.90 13.29
CA PHE A 77 -8.89 12.61 12.60
C PHE A 77 -8.89 12.79 11.09
N ASP A 78 -9.72 13.68 10.54
CA ASP A 78 -9.76 13.94 9.09
C ASP A 78 -8.38 14.33 8.60
N TYR A 79 -7.67 15.12 9.39
CA TYR A 79 -6.31 15.53 9.07
C TYR A 79 -5.31 14.37 9.13
N ALA A 80 -5.26 13.63 10.23
CA ALA A 80 -4.30 12.55 10.42
C ALA A 80 -4.58 11.33 9.53
N ALA A 81 -5.85 11.01 9.29
CA ALA A 81 -6.24 9.87 8.48
C ALA A 81 -6.37 10.22 7.00
N GLY A 82 -6.95 11.37 6.67
CA GLY A 82 -7.16 11.77 5.29
C GLY A 82 -5.87 12.22 4.62
N ILE A 83 -5.27 13.29 5.10
CA ILE A 83 -4.12 13.92 4.43
C ILE A 83 -2.82 13.19 4.74
N GLU A 84 -2.42 13.13 6.01
CA GLU A 84 -1.10 12.61 6.37
C GLU A 84 -0.91 11.12 6.01
N SER A 85 -1.95 10.30 6.16
CA SER A 85 -1.86 8.87 5.80
C SER A 85 -1.72 8.66 4.30
N TYR A 86 -2.42 9.45 3.50
CA TYR A 86 -2.38 9.43 2.05
C TYR A 86 -1.01 9.92 1.54
N GLU A 87 -0.59 11.10 1.94
CA GLU A 87 0.70 11.68 1.55
C GLU A 87 1.88 10.76 1.90
N TYR A 88 1.90 10.20 3.11
CA TYR A 88 2.97 9.27 3.51
C TYR A 88 3.04 8.04 2.62
N SER A 89 1.90 7.57 2.15
CA SER A 89 1.82 6.43 1.26
C SER A 89 2.38 6.75 -0.13
N GLU A 90 1.97 7.86 -0.71
CA GLU A 90 2.43 8.35 -2.01
C GLU A 90 3.94 8.63 -2.01
N GLU A 91 4.39 9.42 -1.06
CA GLU A 91 5.79 9.80 -0.90
C GLU A 91 6.71 8.57 -0.72
N ALA A 92 6.26 7.57 0.05
CA ALA A 92 7.02 6.33 0.20
C ALA A 92 7.14 5.55 -1.11
N MET A 93 6.11 5.55 -1.94
CA MET A 93 6.16 4.96 -3.27
C MET A 93 7.19 5.71 -4.14
N TYR A 94 7.13 7.03 -4.15
CA TYR A 94 8.11 7.83 -4.87
C TYR A 94 9.53 7.60 -4.36
N ALA A 95 9.73 7.50 -3.05
CA ALA A 95 11.04 7.24 -2.44
C ALA A 95 11.72 6.03 -3.05
N VAL A 96 11.00 4.96 -3.28
CA VAL A 96 11.56 3.71 -3.81
C VAL A 96 11.61 3.70 -5.33
N ASN A 97 10.60 4.19 -6.01
CA ASN A 97 10.52 4.14 -7.47
C ASN A 97 11.43 5.18 -8.15
N TYR A 98 11.43 6.40 -7.65
CA TYR A 98 12.04 7.52 -8.37
C TYR A 98 13.52 7.72 -8.10
N GLN A 99 13.90 7.74 -6.85
CA GLN A 99 15.25 8.18 -6.48
C GLN A 99 16.07 7.12 -5.81
N SER A 100 15.42 6.03 -5.44
CA SER A 100 16.00 5.15 -4.44
C SER A 100 17.30 4.50 -4.87
N LYS A 101 17.42 4.13 -6.12
CA LYS A 101 18.49 3.18 -6.46
C LYS A 101 18.60 2.05 -5.41
N MET A 102 17.48 1.76 -4.75
CA MET A 102 17.39 0.76 -3.69
C MET A 102 17.40 -0.67 -4.25
N GLY A 103 17.68 -0.82 -5.47
CA GLY A 103 17.78 -2.08 -6.17
C GLY A 103 18.25 -1.88 -7.59
N PRO A 104 18.55 -2.96 -8.31
CA PRO A 104 18.92 -2.87 -9.70
C PRO A 104 17.72 -2.54 -10.58
N HIS A 105 17.99 -1.82 -11.66
CA HIS A 105 17.01 -1.59 -12.70
C HIS A 105 16.63 -2.89 -13.43
N ILE A 106 15.35 -3.02 -13.76
CA ILE A 106 14.83 -4.11 -14.59
C ILE A 106 14.40 -3.64 -15.99
N VAL A 107 14.71 -2.40 -16.34
CA VAL A 107 14.40 -1.80 -17.66
C VAL A 107 14.81 -2.67 -18.85
N ASN A 108 15.91 -3.41 -18.73
CA ASN A 108 16.35 -4.42 -19.70
C ASN A 108 15.98 -5.85 -19.25
N GLY A 109 14.93 -5.97 -18.43
CA GLY A 109 14.38 -7.22 -17.95
C GLY A 109 13.75 -8.07 -19.08
N PRO A 110 13.10 -9.17 -18.70
CA PRO A 110 12.50 -10.09 -19.66
C PRO A 110 11.48 -9.42 -20.58
N LEU A 111 10.67 -8.50 -20.05
CA LEU A 111 9.62 -7.83 -20.81
C LEU A 111 10.19 -6.97 -21.93
N ASN A 112 11.16 -6.09 -21.64
CA ASN A 112 11.78 -5.27 -22.67
C ASN A 112 12.54 -6.13 -23.69
N LYS A 113 13.18 -7.22 -23.27
CA LYS A 113 13.84 -8.18 -24.18
C LYS A 113 12.85 -8.82 -25.12
N ALA A 114 11.67 -9.18 -24.68
CA ALA A 114 10.60 -9.71 -25.52
C ALA A 114 10.10 -8.68 -26.55
N ARG A 115 10.15 -7.39 -26.21
CA ARG A 115 9.72 -6.26 -27.05
C ARG A 115 10.80 -5.67 -27.96
N GLY A 116 11.98 -6.28 -28.06
CA GLY A 116 13.07 -5.82 -28.93
C GLY A 116 14.40 -5.56 -28.23
N GLY A 117 14.40 -5.38 -26.90
CA GLY A 117 15.60 -5.36 -26.06
C GLY A 117 16.51 -4.15 -26.19
N SER A 118 16.06 -3.03 -26.76
CA SER A 118 16.83 -1.79 -26.93
C SER A 118 16.24 -0.63 -26.13
N LEU A 119 17.06 0.40 -25.85
CA LEU A 119 16.57 1.66 -25.28
C LEU A 119 15.61 2.38 -26.23
N GLU A 120 15.81 2.21 -27.55
CA GLU A 120 14.89 2.77 -28.54
C GLU A 120 13.51 2.12 -28.46
N SER A 121 13.42 0.81 -28.31
CA SER A 121 12.13 0.12 -28.16
C SER A 121 11.43 0.50 -26.85
N LEU A 122 12.19 0.72 -25.77
CA LEU A 122 11.66 1.20 -24.51
C LEU A 122 11.14 2.65 -24.64
N GLY A 123 11.94 3.55 -25.21
CA GLY A 123 11.53 4.94 -25.43
C GLY A 123 10.27 5.06 -26.29
N LYS A 124 10.19 4.23 -27.35
CA LYS A 124 8.98 4.17 -28.17
C LYS A 124 7.76 3.74 -27.34
N ARG A 125 7.92 2.73 -26.49
CA ARG A 125 6.85 2.27 -25.59
C ARG A 125 6.37 3.36 -24.64
N VAL A 126 7.29 4.11 -24.03
CA VAL A 126 6.95 5.21 -23.13
C VAL A 126 6.21 6.33 -23.87
N ILE A 127 6.62 6.66 -25.09
CA ILE A 127 5.91 7.64 -25.94
C ILE A 127 4.50 7.15 -26.31
N GLU A 128 4.34 5.85 -26.59
CA GLU A 128 3.02 5.27 -26.85
C GLU A 128 2.11 5.35 -25.62
N LEU A 129 2.66 5.08 -24.44
CA LEU A 129 1.94 5.22 -23.15
C LEU A 129 1.51 6.66 -22.89
N ALA A 130 2.42 7.61 -23.03
CA ALA A 130 2.11 9.03 -22.89
C ALA A 130 1.01 9.48 -23.87
N GLY A 131 1.12 9.03 -25.15
CA GLY A 131 0.12 9.35 -26.17
C GLY A 131 -1.26 8.78 -25.88
N SER A 132 -1.37 7.66 -25.19
CA SER A 132 -2.66 7.03 -24.85
C SER A 132 -3.48 7.86 -23.83
N VAL A 133 -2.81 8.69 -23.06
CA VAL A 133 -3.42 9.59 -22.05
C VAL A 133 -3.24 11.07 -22.41
N ALA A 134 -2.88 11.36 -23.65
CA ALA A 134 -2.63 12.71 -24.18
C ALA A 134 -1.56 13.51 -23.43
N PHE A 135 -0.64 12.85 -22.73
CA PHE A 135 0.46 13.50 -22.02
C PHE A 135 1.51 14.02 -23.02
N PRO A 136 2.00 15.27 -22.88
CA PRO A 136 2.95 15.85 -23.81
C PRO A 136 4.28 15.09 -23.85
N ALA A 137 4.73 14.72 -25.05
CA ALA A 137 5.95 13.93 -25.21
C ALA A 137 7.22 14.68 -24.73
N GLU A 138 7.22 16.01 -24.78
CA GLU A 138 8.29 16.88 -24.31
C GLU A 138 8.45 16.88 -22.80
N GLU A 139 7.40 16.56 -22.06
CA GLU A 139 7.41 16.50 -20.59
C GLU A 139 7.81 15.12 -20.05
N ILE A 140 7.81 14.09 -20.87
CA ILE A 140 8.21 12.73 -20.49
C ILE A 140 9.53 12.70 -19.70
N PRO A 141 10.61 13.39 -20.12
CA PRO A 141 11.88 13.33 -19.40
C PRO A 141 11.83 13.83 -17.95
N LEU A 142 10.87 14.68 -17.62
CA LEU A 142 10.68 15.22 -16.27
C LEU A 142 9.99 14.24 -15.34
N ASN A 143 9.26 13.28 -15.92
CA ASN A 143 8.42 12.32 -15.22
C ASN A 143 8.86 10.85 -15.45
N MET A 144 10.12 10.62 -15.83
CA MET A 144 10.64 9.29 -16.02
C MET A 144 11.19 8.70 -14.73
N TYR A 145 10.72 7.53 -14.40
CA TYR A 145 11.09 6.81 -13.19
C TYR A 145 11.98 5.61 -13.46
N PRO A 146 12.99 5.36 -12.61
CA PRO A 146 13.74 4.13 -12.71
C PRO A 146 12.86 2.95 -12.27
N ILE A 147 12.71 1.97 -13.14
CA ILE A 147 12.05 0.71 -12.81
C ILE A 147 13.04 -0.14 -12.02
N THR A 148 12.93 -0.10 -10.70
CA THR A 148 13.80 -0.87 -9.81
C THR A 148 13.10 -2.10 -9.26
N PHE A 149 13.90 -3.12 -8.96
CA PHE A 149 13.46 -4.25 -8.17
C PHE A 149 14.07 -4.09 -6.77
N PRO A 150 13.28 -3.85 -5.72
CA PRO A 150 13.81 -3.43 -4.44
C PRO A 150 14.58 -4.55 -3.74
N TYR A 151 15.69 -4.20 -3.08
CA TYR A 151 16.37 -5.08 -2.14
C TYR A 151 15.53 -5.31 -0.88
N ILE A 152 15.88 -6.34 -0.12
CA ILE A 152 15.21 -6.70 1.14
C ILE A 152 15.22 -5.54 2.14
N SER A 153 16.32 -4.79 2.20
CA SER A 153 16.44 -3.65 3.09
C SER A 153 17.55 -2.70 2.65
N ALA A 154 17.42 -1.45 3.04
CA ALA A 154 18.42 -0.43 2.85
C ALA A 154 18.45 0.56 4.02
N LEU A 155 19.59 1.20 4.22
CA LEU A 155 19.73 2.27 5.20
C LEU A 155 19.62 3.62 4.48
N PRO A 156 18.59 4.43 4.81
CA PRO A 156 18.43 5.73 4.20
C PRO A 156 19.54 6.69 4.69
N GLU A 157 20.02 7.52 3.78
CA GLU A 157 20.94 8.61 4.04
C GLU A 157 20.29 9.92 3.66
N PHE A 158 19.83 10.64 4.66
CA PHE A 158 19.26 11.96 4.46
C PHE A 158 20.38 13.00 4.46
N GLY A 159 20.26 13.99 3.58
CA GLY A 159 21.04 15.21 3.67
C GLY A 159 20.81 15.92 5.00
N GLN A 160 21.61 16.94 5.28
CA GLN A 160 21.39 17.75 6.48
C GLN A 160 19.97 18.31 6.43
N ALA A 161 19.24 18.16 7.53
CA ALA A 161 18.00 18.88 7.69
C ALA A 161 18.29 20.37 7.52
N VAL A 162 17.68 21.01 6.56
CA VAL A 162 17.72 22.46 6.47
C VAL A 162 17.06 22.99 7.73
N ASP A 163 17.63 24.05 8.29
CA ASP A 163 17.28 24.68 9.55
C ASP A 163 15.76 24.61 9.82
N THR A 164 15.40 24.06 10.97
CA THR A 164 14.01 23.96 11.42
C THR A 164 13.44 25.31 11.89
N SER A 165 14.10 26.43 11.54
CA SER A 165 13.55 27.74 11.79
C SER A 165 12.26 27.91 10.98
N VAL A 166 11.24 28.45 11.64
CA VAL A 166 9.99 28.84 11.03
C VAL A 166 10.29 29.75 9.85
N VAL A 167 10.02 29.31 8.63
CA VAL A 167 10.00 30.24 7.50
C VAL A 167 8.74 31.08 7.70
N SER A 168 8.97 32.35 8.03
CA SER A 168 7.87 33.31 8.06
C SER A 168 7.29 33.41 6.65
N GLY A 169 6.15 32.76 6.47
CA GLY A 169 5.44 32.78 5.21
C GLY A 169 4.93 34.18 4.89
N ASP A 170 4.75 34.46 3.62
CA ASP A 170 4.06 35.65 3.16
C ASP A 170 2.59 35.67 3.62
N GLU A 171 1.99 36.84 3.63
CA GLU A 171 0.60 37.00 3.97
C GLU A 171 -0.28 36.34 2.91
N ALA A 172 -0.91 35.22 3.25
CA ALA A 172 -1.89 34.55 2.38
C ALA A 172 -3.28 35.16 2.56
N GLU A 173 -3.96 35.46 1.47
CA GLU A 173 -5.34 35.92 1.50
C GLU A 173 -6.29 34.71 1.53
N ILE A 174 -6.86 34.45 2.69
CA ILE A 174 -7.83 33.37 2.87
C ILE A 174 -9.25 33.92 2.64
N LEU A 175 -9.98 33.35 1.68
CA LEU A 175 -11.38 33.63 1.44
C LEU A 175 -12.25 32.75 2.34
N ASN A 176 -13.12 33.34 3.13
CA ASN A 176 -14.12 32.58 3.87
C ASN A 176 -15.36 32.29 3.01
N ALA A 177 -16.24 31.39 3.48
CA ALA A 177 -17.48 30.99 2.82
C ALA A 177 -18.40 32.14 2.37
N HIS A 178 -18.18 33.39 2.83
CA HIS A 178 -18.94 34.57 2.48
C HIS A 178 -18.19 35.50 1.53
N GLY A 179 -17.09 35.02 0.91
CA GLY A 179 -16.28 35.83 -0.01
C GLY A 179 -15.53 36.98 0.64
N LYS A 180 -15.36 36.94 1.98
CA LYS A 180 -14.55 37.94 2.70
C LYS A 180 -13.14 37.41 2.83
N SER A 181 -12.19 38.14 2.30
CA SER A 181 -10.79 37.85 2.47
C SER A 181 -10.29 38.22 3.85
N LYS A 182 -9.44 37.36 4.42
CA LYS A 182 -8.67 37.66 5.60
C LYS A 182 -7.19 37.36 5.29
N ILE A 183 -6.35 38.36 5.44
CA ILE A 183 -4.91 38.18 5.32
C ILE A 183 -4.44 37.47 6.60
N VAL A 184 -3.86 36.32 6.45
CA VAL A 184 -3.27 35.53 7.55
C VAL A 184 -1.81 35.33 7.23
N LYS A 185 -0.96 35.61 8.20
CA LYS A 185 0.45 35.24 8.10
C LYS A 185 0.58 33.77 8.48
N VAL A 186 1.00 32.96 7.53
CA VAL A 186 1.19 31.52 7.74
C VAL A 186 2.66 31.30 8.02
N ASP A 187 2.98 30.98 9.25
CA ASP A 187 4.31 30.52 9.63
C ASP A 187 4.36 28.99 9.34
N ILE A 188 4.99 28.61 8.25
CA ILE A 188 5.16 27.19 7.88
C ILE A 188 6.46 26.71 8.51
N PRO A 189 6.45 25.62 9.28
CA PRO A 189 7.68 24.97 9.73
C PRO A 189 8.45 24.49 8.48
N ALA A 190 9.65 24.99 8.28
CA ALA A 190 10.47 24.59 7.14
C ALA A 190 11.20 23.29 7.48
N TYR A 191 10.59 22.17 7.26
CA TYR A 191 11.25 20.88 7.29
C TYR A 191 11.72 20.50 5.88
N PHE A 192 12.54 21.36 5.26
CA PHE A 192 13.05 21.05 3.93
C PHE A 192 14.25 20.13 4.04
N ARG A 193 14.13 19.01 3.37
CA ARG A 193 15.27 18.20 2.98
C ARG A 193 15.38 18.28 1.47
N ASP A 194 16.57 18.62 1.00
CA ASP A 194 16.86 18.58 -0.42
C ASP A 194 16.58 17.14 -0.94
N TYR A 195 15.64 17.04 -1.86
CA TYR A 195 15.25 15.78 -2.47
C TYR A 195 16.43 15.05 -3.12
N ALA A 196 17.34 15.82 -3.73
CA ALA A 196 18.59 15.28 -4.25
C ALA A 196 19.48 14.67 -3.17
N SER A 197 19.23 14.93 -1.90
CA SER A 197 20.01 14.41 -0.77
C SER A 197 19.51 13.08 -0.24
N LEU A 198 18.31 12.60 -0.62
CA LEU A 198 17.91 11.25 -0.28
C LEU A 198 18.73 10.25 -1.08
N ALA A 199 19.59 9.56 -0.41
CA ALA A 199 20.36 8.45 -0.95
C ALA A 199 20.20 7.24 -0.04
N TRP A 200 20.55 6.08 -0.58
CA TRP A 200 20.68 4.88 0.21
C TRP A 200 22.16 4.60 0.42
N LYS A 201 22.56 4.37 1.66
CA LYS A 201 23.94 3.94 1.95
C LYS A 201 24.19 2.58 1.33
N GLU A 202 25.09 2.53 0.34
CA GLU A 202 25.33 1.29 -0.41
C GLU A 202 25.86 0.16 0.51
N GLU A 203 26.69 0.49 1.48
CA GLU A 203 27.16 -0.46 2.49
C GLU A 203 26.10 -0.94 3.47
N GLY A 204 24.96 -0.23 3.56
CA GLY A 204 23.81 -0.60 4.38
C GLY A 204 22.75 -1.40 3.64
N MET A 205 22.94 -1.64 2.33
CA MET A 205 21.99 -2.44 1.55
C MET A 205 22.22 -3.94 1.74
N ASP A 206 21.16 -4.67 2.07
CA ASP A 206 21.15 -6.11 1.88
C ASP A 206 20.82 -6.40 0.41
N LYS A 207 21.85 -6.56 -0.42
CA LYS A 207 21.71 -6.81 -1.88
C LYS A 207 21.12 -8.19 -2.17
N SER A 208 19.95 -8.41 -1.64
CA SER A 208 19.15 -9.61 -1.84
C SER A 208 17.71 -9.26 -2.18
N PHE A 209 17.04 -10.14 -2.89
CA PHE A 209 15.61 -10.07 -3.15
C PHE A 209 14.85 -11.01 -2.24
N ASN A 210 13.63 -10.63 -1.88
CA ASN A 210 12.63 -11.52 -1.35
C ASN A 210 11.23 -11.20 -1.91
N PRO A 211 10.28 -12.15 -1.83
CA PRO A 211 8.94 -11.92 -2.35
C PRO A 211 8.19 -10.77 -1.64
N GLY A 212 8.38 -10.62 -0.32
CA GLY A 212 7.71 -9.59 0.46
C GLY A 212 8.09 -8.17 0.04
N ALA A 213 9.40 -7.90 -0.21
CA ALA A 213 9.85 -6.59 -0.67
C ALA A 213 9.29 -6.26 -2.07
N ALA A 214 9.30 -7.25 -2.98
CA ALA A 214 8.71 -7.09 -4.31
C ALA A 214 7.18 -6.88 -4.22
N ALA A 215 6.52 -7.61 -3.33
CA ALA A 215 5.08 -7.49 -3.11
C ALA A 215 4.70 -6.12 -2.57
N GLY A 216 5.44 -5.60 -1.60
CA GLY A 216 5.17 -4.30 -1.00
C GLY A 216 5.14 -3.17 -2.01
N ILE A 217 6.19 -3.06 -2.84
CA ILE A 217 6.21 -2.03 -3.87
C ILE A 217 5.11 -2.24 -4.94
N MET A 218 4.86 -3.49 -5.34
CA MET A 218 3.80 -3.79 -6.30
C MET A 218 2.41 -3.43 -5.77
N LEU A 219 2.18 -3.60 -4.47
CA LEU A 219 0.92 -3.23 -3.84
C LEU A 219 0.70 -1.71 -3.90
N LYS A 220 1.75 -0.93 -3.63
CA LYS A 220 1.67 0.52 -3.76
C LYS A 220 1.48 0.96 -5.21
N ASP A 221 2.28 0.39 -6.12
CA ASP A 221 2.15 0.72 -7.53
C ASP A 221 0.74 0.45 -8.08
N VAL A 222 0.09 -0.66 -7.68
CA VAL A 222 -1.26 -0.96 -8.19
C VAL A 222 -2.32 -0.07 -7.57
N MET A 223 -2.20 0.27 -6.30
CA MET A 223 -3.15 1.17 -5.66
C MET A 223 -3.10 2.56 -6.32
N TRP A 224 -1.91 3.13 -6.44
CA TRP A 224 -1.72 4.42 -7.11
C TRP A 224 -2.00 4.38 -8.61
N ALA A 225 -1.72 3.27 -9.31
CA ALA A 225 -2.09 3.15 -10.72
C ALA A 225 -3.62 3.19 -10.90
N GLN A 226 -4.37 2.56 -10.00
CA GLN A 226 -5.83 2.59 -10.04
C GLN A 226 -6.39 3.98 -9.76
N ASP A 227 -5.84 4.65 -8.76
CA ASP A 227 -6.21 6.00 -8.37
C ASP A 227 -5.92 6.99 -9.51
N PHE A 228 -4.68 7.09 -9.94
CA PHE A 228 -4.26 7.97 -11.04
C PHE A 228 -4.94 7.69 -12.38
N MET A 229 -5.41 6.47 -12.63
CA MET A 229 -6.19 6.16 -13.82
C MET A 229 -7.70 6.42 -13.64
N GLY A 230 -8.11 7.07 -12.56
CA GLY A 230 -9.49 7.43 -12.32
C GLY A 230 -10.41 6.24 -12.03
N GLY A 231 -9.86 5.17 -11.47
CA GLY A 231 -10.63 4.01 -11.06
C GLY A 231 -11.74 4.32 -10.05
N MET A 232 -11.57 5.39 -9.26
CA MET A 232 -12.56 5.91 -8.32
C MET A 232 -13.43 7.01 -8.91
N HIS A 233 -12.92 7.77 -9.84
CA HIS A 233 -13.54 8.98 -10.41
C HIS A 233 -14.28 8.72 -11.74
N THR A 234 -14.75 7.52 -11.97
CA THR A 234 -15.49 7.17 -13.20
C THR A 234 -16.96 7.59 -13.15
N ILE A 235 -17.42 8.24 -12.09
CA ILE A 235 -18.79 8.73 -11.94
C ILE A 235 -18.87 10.14 -12.53
N ALA A 236 -19.77 10.33 -13.51
CA ALA A 236 -19.92 11.58 -14.27
C ALA A 236 -20.34 12.81 -13.43
N ASP A 237 -20.58 12.65 -12.15
CA ASP A 237 -20.99 13.71 -11.22
C ASP A 237 -19.84 14.21 -10.32
N ASP A 238 -18.64 13.70 -10.50
CA ASP A 238 -17.48 14.13 -9.71
C ASP A 238 -16.95 15.47 -10.27
N LEU A 239 -16.98 16.50 -9.46
CA LEU A 239 -16.61 17.85 -9.86
C LEU A 239 -15.11 18.01 -10.21
N GLU A 240 -14.25 17.16 -9.68
CA GLU A 240 -12.82 17.13 -10.05
C GLU A 240 -12.65 16.59 -11.46
N VAL A 241 -13.39 15.57 -11.83
CA VAL A 241 -13.43 15.03 -13.18
C VAL A 241 -13.90 16.07 -14.20
N GLU A 242 -14.87 16.91 -13.86
CA GLU A 242 -15.34 17.98 -14.74
C GLU A 242 -14.31 19.08 -14.96
N ALA A 243 -13.50 19.42 -13.97
CA ALA A 243 -12.54 20.51 -14.06
C ALA A 243 -11.35 20.20 -14.97
N GLU A 244 -10.96 18.95 -15.09
CA GLU A 244 -9.78 18.50 -15.82
C GLU A 244 -10.09 17.58 -17.00
N SER A 245 -11.35 17.23 -17.22
CA SER A 245 -11.85 16.33 -18.26
C SER A 245 -11.66 16.81 -19.70
N ALA A 246 -10.72 17.71 -19.95
CA ALA A 246 -10.38 18.13 -21.30
C ALA A 246 -9.69 17.03 -22.13
N VAL A 247 -9.33 15.92 -21.54
CA VAL A 247 -8.75 14.79 -22.26
C VAL A 247 -9.86 13.89 -22.79
N MET A 248 -10.47 14.34 -23.84
CA MET A 248 -11.28 13.49 -24.71
C MET A 248 -10.34 12.83 -25.70
N ASP A 249 -10.35 11.51 -25.77
CA ASP A 249 -9.76 10.85 -26.91
C ASP A 249 -10.48 11.22 -28.20
N GLN A 250 -9.87 10.90 -29.34
CA GLN A 250 -10.45 11.23 -30.64
C GLN A 250 -11.80 10.54 -30.91
N ASP A 251 -12.14 9.54 -30.14
CA ASP A 251 -13.38 8.76 -30.23
C ASP A 251 -14.48 9.30 -29.31
N GLY A 252 -14.21 10.35 -28.53
CA GLY A 252 -15.15 10.98 -27.62
C GLY A 252 -15.39 10.19 -26.34
N ILE A 253 -14.52 9.23 -26.04
CA ILE A 253 -14.50 8.51 -24.78
C ILE A 253 -13.68 9.35 -23.79
N HIS A 254 -14.24 9.65 -22.64
CA HIS A 254 -13.48 10.23 -21.53
C HIS A 254 -12.46 9.18 -21.07
N ALA A 255 -11.22 9.31 -21.53
CA ALA A 255 -10.26 8.26 -21.34
C ALA A 255 -10.05 7.98 -19.86
N LEU A 256 -10.00 8.98 -18.99
CA LEU A 256 -9.66 8.72 -17.61
C LEU A 256 -10.34 9.63 -16.58
N GLY A 257 -10.97 10.73 -16.94
CA GLY A 257 -11.55 11.67 -15.97
C GLY A 257 -10.54 12.29 -14.99
N VAL A 258 -9.25 12.16 -15.28
CA VAL A 258 -8.14 12.68 -14.48
C VAL A 258 -7.27 13.60 -15.33
N SER A 259 -6.34 14.32 -14.70
CA SER A 259 -5.35 15.11 -15.43
C SER A 259 -4.48 14.23 -16.33
N THR A 260 -3.88 14.82 -17.37
CA THR A 260 -2.97 14.09 -18.26
C THR A 260 -1.72 13.61 -17.51
N ALA A 261 -1.28 14.34 -16.48
CA ALA A 261 -0.16 13.98 -15.63
C ALA A 261 -0.47 12.73 -14.78
N ASP A 262 -1.63 12.71 -14.15
CA ASP A 262 -2.07 11.56 -13.37
C ASP A 262 -2.31 10.34 -14.27
N GLY A 263 -2.96 10.54 -15.40
CA GLY A 263 -3.10 9.49 -16.40
C GLY A 263 -1.76 8.92 -16.83
N PHE A 264 -0.74 9.75 -17.05
CA PHE A 264 0.60 9.30 -17.38
C PHE A 264 1.27 8.55 -16.22
N ASN A 265 1.15 9.03 -14.98
CA ASN A 265 1.63 8.35 -13.80
C ASN A 265 0.98 6.95 -13.66
N GLY A 266 -0.32 6.86 -13.82
CA GLY A 266 -1.06 5.60 -13.74
C GLY A 266 -0.61 4.57 -14.78
N VAL A 267 -0.44 4.99 -16.03
CA VAL A 267 0.02 4.06 -17.08
C VAL A 267 1.48 3.66 -16.92
N ILE A 268 2.35 4.55 -16.43
CA ILE A 268 3.74 4.21 -16.13
C ILE A 268 3.84 3.23 -14.96
N LEU A 269 3.09 3.46 -13.88
CA LEU A 269 3.04 2.51 -12.76
C LEU A 269 2.53 1.14 -13.21
N THR A 270 1.51 1.09 -14.06
CA THR A 270 1.00 -0.16 -14.63
C THR A 270 2.07 -0.88 -15.47
N GLU A 271 2.85 -0.15 -16.26
CA GLU A 271 3.95 -0.73 -17.03
C GLU A 271 5.08 -1.24 -16.12
N MET A 272 5.39 -0.52 -15.04
CA MET A 272 6.36 -0.95 -14.02
C MET A 272 5.90 -2.22 -13.31
N ILE A 273 4.61 -2.32 -12.98
CA ILE A 273 4.00 -3.55 -12.46
C ILE A 273 4.21 -4.70 -13.44
N ASN A 274 3.92 -4.49 -14.73
CA ASN A 274 4.08 -5.53 -15.75
C ASN A 274 5.53 -6.02 -15.86
N ASP A 275 6.51 -5.13 -15.84
CA ASP A 275 7.93 -5.49 -15.81
C ASP A 275 8.28 -6.38 -14.61
N ARG A 276 7.73 -6.08 -13.41
CA ARG A 276 7.93 -6.89 -12.21
C ARG A 276 7.23 -8.24 -12.30
N LEU A 277 5.99 -8.28 -12.79
CA LEU A 277 5.24 -9.53 -12.99
C LEU A 277 6.00 -10.48 -13.91
N VAL A 278 6.44 -9.99 -15.08
CA VAL A 278 7.18 -10.82 -16.05
C VAL A 278 8.54 -11.25 -15.49
N THR A 279 9.20 -10.37 -14.73
CA THR A 279 10.48 -10.70 -14.07
C THR A 279 10.29 -11.80 -13.02
N LEU A 280 9.27 -11.69 -12.16
CA LEU A 280 8.94 -12.71 -11.17
C LEU A 280 8.58 -14.05 -11.83
N ARG A 281 7.70 -14.02 -12.82
CA ARG A 281 7.23 -15.21 -13.54
C ARG A 281 8.38 -15.99 -14.21
N ASP A 282 9.30 -15.27 -14.82
CA ASP A 282 10.32 -15.86 -15.68
C ASP A 282 11.65 -16.15 -14.97
N GLN A 283 11.96 -15.44 -13.88
CA GLN A 283 13.29 -15.51 -13.23
C GLN A 283 13.28 -15.98 -11.78
N PHE A 284 12.15 -15.90 -11.07
CA PHE A 284 12.13 -16.14 -9.62
C PHE A 284 11.46 -17.45 -9.20
N GLY A 285 10.83 -18.18 -10.10
CA GLY A 285 10.32 -19.50 -9.74
C GLY A 285 11.46 -20.43 -9.33
N TYR A 286 11.29 -21.13 -8.20
CA TYR A 286 12.24 -22.06 -7.62
C TYR A 286 11.57 -23.42 -7.36
N ASP A 287 12.16 -24.50 -7.83
CA ASP A 287 11.64 -25.88 -7.70
C ASP A 287 12.30 -26.68 -6.55
N GLY A 288 13.01 -26.00 -5.65
CA GLY A 288 13.81 -26.62 -4.61
C GLY A 288 15.25 -26.97 -5.04
N LYS A 289 15.60 -26.77 -6.31
CA LYS A 289 16.93 -27.04 -6.85
C LYS A 289 17.43 -25.93 -7.75
N MET A 290 16.59 -25.42 -8.62
CA MET A 290 16.94 -24.45 -9.65
C MET A 290 16.05 -23.21 -9.55
N LEU A 291 16.68 -22.03 -9.60
CA LEU A 291 16.02 -20.74 -9.74
C LEU A 291 15.81 -20.43 -11.23
N GLY A 292 14.77 -19.69 -11.57
CA GLY A 292 14.43 -19.32 -12.95
C GLY A 292 13.54 -20.35 -13.64
N VAL A 293 12.85 -21.17 -12.89
CA VAL A 293 11.82 -22.06 -13.44
C VAL A 293 10.58 -21.23 -13.75
N LYS A 294 10.26 -21.09 -15.03
CA LYS A 294 9.13 -20.26 -15.49
C LYS A 294 7.80 -20.81 -14.96
N LEU A 295 7.02 -19.94 -14.33
CA LEU A 295 5.64 -20.23 -13.99
C LEU A 295 4.74 -20.10 -15.23
N THR A 296 3.74 -20.98 -15.33
CA THR A 296 2.83 -21.06 -16.48
C THR A 296 1.39 -21.22 -15.99
N ALA A 297 0.40 -20.93 -16.84
CA ALA A 297 -1.02 -21.12 -16.49
C ALA A 297 -1.36 -22.57 -16.16
N SER A 298 -0.67 -23.53 -16.76
CA SER A 298 -0.84 -24.96 -16.47
C SER A 298 -0.17 -25.42 -15.16
N TYR A 299 0.44 -24.49 -14.39
CA TYR A 299 1.11 -24.82 -13.14
C TYR A 299 0.19 -25.57 -12.18
N ASN A 300 0.69 -26.70 -11.67
CA ASN A 300 0.01 -27.49 -10.65
C ASN A 300 1.08 -28.02 -9.66
N PRO A 301 1.03 -27.61 -8.37
CA PRO A 301 2.02 -28.01 -7.37
C PRO A 301 2.08 -29.53 -7.14
N ALA A 302 1.03 -30.28 -7.47
CA ALA A 302 1.03 -31.75 -7.39
C ALA A 302 2.01 -32.41 -8.37
N ASN A 303 2.38 -31.72 -9.46
CA ASN A 303 3.35 -32.20 -10.43
C ASN A 303 4.81 -31.77 -10.12
N GLY A 304 5.00 -31.09 -9.01
CA GLY A 304 6.25 -30.50 -8.55
C GLY A 304 6.03 -29.03 -8.21
N PRO A 305 6.18 -28.65 -6.93
CA PRO A 305 5.95 -27.29 -6.52
C PRO A 305 7.03 -26.34 -7.07
N ILE A 306 6.61 -25.14 -7.46
CA ILE A 306 7.48 -24.03 -7.82
C ILE A 306 7.02 -22.83 -7.01
N TRP A 307 7.92 -22.23 -6.23
CA TRP A 307 7.60 -21.12 -5.36
C TRP A 307 8.65 -20.01 -5.43
N PHE A 308 8.43 -18.89 -4.79
CA PHE A 308 9.42 -17.84 -4.65
C PHE A 308 10.28 -18.10 -3.42
N PRO A 309 11.62 -18.20 -3.54
CA PRO A 309 12.49 -18.46 -2.41
C PRO A 309 12.59 -17.23 -1.51
N ARG A 310 12.71 -17.46 -0.21
CA ARG A 310 12.74 -16.41 0.81
C ARG A 310 13.85 -15.40 0.63
N LYS A 311 15.04 -15.82 0.14
CA LYS A 311 16.19 -14.92 -0.04
C LYS A 311 17.03 -15.31 -1.24
N VAL A 312 17.20 -14.34 -2.16
CA VAL A 312 18.00 -14.50 -3.37
C VAL A 312 19.04 -13.38 -3.42
N ALA A 313 20.31 -13.71 -3.27
CA ALA A 313 21.40 -12.76 -3.41
C ALA A 313 21.54 -12.27 -4.84
N VAL A 314 21.84 -10.99 -5.00
CA VAL A 314 21.99 -10.31 -6.27
C VAL A 314 23.43 -9.89 -6.47
N THR A 315 24.00 -10.20 -7.65
CA THR A 315 25.22 -9.57 -8.14
C THR A 315 24.82 -8.56 -9.20
N GLU A 316 25.23 -7.33 -9.02
CA GLU A 316 24.97 -6.26 -9.98
C GLU A 316 25.93 -6.28 -11.15
N LYS A 317 25.48 -5.79 -12.30
CA LYS A 317 26.30 -5.41 -13.45
C LYS A 317 25.89 -4.01 -13.89
N THR A 318 26.78 -3.31 -14.59
CA THR A 318 26.41 -2.07 -15.28
C THR A 318 25.89 -2.39 -16.66
N GLU A 319 24.68 -1.89 -16.98
CA GLU A 319 24.06 -2.00 -18.28
C GLU A 319 23.38 -0.67 -18.62
N ASN A 320 23.71 -0.07 -19.76
CA ASN A 320 23.16 1.24 -20.15
C ASN A 320 23.32 2.32 -19.04
N THR A 321 24.49 2.40 -18.42
CA THR A 321 24.86 3.35 -17.35
C THR A 321 24.14 3.12 -16.00
N VAL A 322 23.26 2.15 -15.88
CA VAL A 322 22.54 1.83 -14.64
C VAL A 322 22.97 0.48 -14.05
N LYS A 323 22.76 0.29 -12.77
CA LYS A 323 22.94 -1.01 -12.10
C LYS A 323 21.79 -1.91 -12.52
N ALA A 324 22.11 -3.06 -13.08
CA ALA A 324 21.16 -4.10 -13.50
C ALA A 324 21.47 -5.45 -12.84
N ILE A 325 20.55 -6.38 -12.91
CA ILE A 325 20.75 -7.75 -12.40
C ILE A 325 21.83 -8.44 -13.22
N GLY A 326 22.94 -8.75 -12.59
CA GLY A 326 24.05 -9.53 -13.19
C GLY A 326 23.81 -11.04 -13.03
N SER A 327 23.65 -11.50 -11.79
CA SER A 327 23.34 -12.89 -11.49
C SER A 327 22.51 -13.00 -10.19
N LEU A 328 21.78 -14.10 -10.07
CA LEU A 328 20.94 -14.43 -8.94
C LEU A 328 21.41 -15.75 -8.32
N LYS A 329 21.42 -15.81 -6.97
CA LYS A 329 21.78 -17.00 -6.23
C LYS A 329 20.83 -17.18 -5.03
N VAL A 330 20.17 -18.32 -4.95
CA VAL A 330 19.34 -18.67 -3.78
C VAL A 330 20.25 -18.80 -2.56
N ILE A 331 19.93 -18.06 -1.50
CA ILE A 331 20.57 -18.10 -0.19
C ILE A 331 19.71 -18.86 0.82
N ASP A 332 18.39 -18.59 0.80
CA ASP A 332 17.38 -19.29 1.56
C ASP A 332 16.26 -19.69 0.60
N GLY A 333 16.13 -21.00 0.37
CA GLY A 333 15.18 -21.56 -0.59
C GLY A 333 13.79 -21.81 -0.02
N ALA A 334 13.57 -21.58 1.27
CA ALA A 334 12.27 -21.82 1.88
C ALA A 334 11.18 -20.88 1.30
N SER A 335 9.93 -21.34 1.32
CA SER A 335 8.75 -20.49 1.17
C SER A 335 8.25 -20.12 2.56
N THR A 336 7.94 -18.85 2.80
CA THR A 336 7.31 -18.42 4.05
C THR A 336 5.85 -18.07 3.82
N LEU A 337 5.00 -18.28 4.82
CA LEU A 337 3.61 -17.86 4.77
C LEU A 337 3.52 -16.34 4.61
N ARG A 338 4.39 -15.59 5.31
CA ARG A 338 4.44 -14.13 5.22
C ARG A 338 4.68 -13.66 3.80
N ASP A 339 5.75 -14.10 3.17
CA ASP A 339 6.05 -13.72 1.79
C ASP A 339 4.93 -14.16 0.81
N THR A 340 4.26 -15.27 1.11
CA THR A 340 3.21 -15.83 0.26
C THR A 340 1.92 -15.01 0.33
N TRP A 341 1.45 -14.63 1.54
CA TRP A 341 0.24 -13.81 1.63
C TRP A 341 0.51 -12.35 1.23
N LEU A 342 1.70 -11.80 1.56
CA LEU A 342 2.11 -10.48 1.08
C LEU A 342 2.11 -10.41 -0.45
N MET A 343 2.60 -11.46 -1.12
CA MET A 343 2.60 -11.52 -2.59
C MET A 343 1.19 -11.77 -3.16
N LEU A 344 0.36 -12.55 -2.49
CA LEU A 344 -1.00 -12.84 -2.97
C LEU A 344 -1.88 -11.59 -3.02
N TRP A 345 -1.71 -10.67 -2.08
CA TRP A 345 -2.51 -9.44 -2.03
C TRP A 345 -2.33 -8.56 -3.27
N PRO A 346 -1.15 -8.00 -3.58
CA PRO A 346 -0.99 -7.18 -4.77
C PRO A 346 -1.28 -7.93 -6.07
N LEU A 347 -0.97 -9.22 -6.15
CA LEU A 347 -1.29 -10.02 -7.32
C LEU A 347 -2.81 -10.13 -7.54
N ALA A 348 -3.60 -10.23 -6.47
CA ALA A 348 -5.05 -10.26 -6.56
C ALA A 348 -5.64 -8.88 -6.91
N GLU A 349 -5.05 -7.79 -6.41
CA GLU A 349 -5.39 -6.41 -6.80
C GLU A 349 -5.10 -6.17 -8.29
N ILE A 350 -3.89 -6.52 -8.73
CA ILE A 350 -3.48 -6.38 -10.14
C ILE A 350 -4.39 -7.23 -11.05
N TYR A 351 -4.73 -8.45 -10.61
CA TYR A 351 -5.66 -9.31 -11.33
C TYR A 351 -7.04 -8.65 -11.50
N ALA A 352 -7.59 -8.07 -10.43
CA ALA A 352 -8.88 -7.38 -10.48
C ALA A 352 -8.82 -6.11 -11.35
N TYR A 353 -7.77 -5.30 -11.17
CA TYR A 353 -7.53 -4.07 -11.93
C TYR A 353 -7.42 -4.33 -13.43
N SER A 354 -6.73 -5.40 -13.82
CA SER A 354 -6.46 -5.75 -15.21
C SER A 354 -7.41 -6.80 -15.80
N ASP A 355 -8.49 -7.16 -15.10
CA ASP A 355 -9.38 -8.26 -15.50
C ASP A 355 -10.05 -8.01 -16.84
N GLN A 356 -9.71 -8.84 -17.82
CA GLN A 356 -10.24 -8.79 -19.19
C GLN A 356 -11.19 -9.94 -19.51
N ARG A 357 -11.63 -10.70 -18.49
CA ARG A 357 -12.61 -11.76 -18.68
C ARG A 357 -13.94 -11.18 -19.12
N THR A 358 -14.45 -11.61 -20.25
CA THR A 358 -15.73 -11.13 -20.81
C THR A 358 -16.95 -11.44 -19.92
N VAL A 359 -16.81 -12.39 -19.01
CA VAL A 359 -17.86 -12.72 -18.00
C VAL A 359 -17.87 -11.75 -16.83
N ASN A 360 -16.79 -10.96 -16.63
CA ASN A 360 -16.75 -9.92 -15.63
C ASN A 360 -17.46 -8.66 -16.16
N THR A 361 -18.56 -8.27 -15.54
CA THR A 361 -19.29 -7.05 -15.90
C THR A 361 -18.80 -5.80 -15.17
N ASN A 362 -17.80 -5.96 -14.28
CA ASN A 362 -17.20 -4.90 -13.48
C ASN A 362 -15.72 -4.70 -13.84
N GLN A 363 -15.38 -4.81 -15.11
CA GLN A 363 -14.04 -4.54 -15.58
C GLN A 363 -13.69 -3.05 -15.37
N ASN A 364 -12.42 -2.77 -15.01
CA ASN A 364 -11.95 -1.40 -14.88
C ASN A 364 -11.94 -0.72 -16.26
N PRO A 365 -12.77 0.32 -16.48
CA PRO A 365 -12.88 0.95 -17.79
C PRO A 365 -11.62 1.72 -18.18
N ALA A 366 -10.90 2.31 -17.23
CA ALA A 366 -9.68 3.06 -17.51
C ALA A 366 -8.55 2.13 -17.96
N PHE A 367 -8.40 0.97 -17.31
CA PHE A 367 -7.46 -0.04 -17.75
C PHE A 367 -7.76 -0.52 -19.18
N LEU A 368 -9.02 -0.84 -19.47
CA LEU A 368 -9.42 -1.31 -20.80
C LEU A 368 -9.21 -0.25 -21.87
N ALA A 369 -9.44 1.02 -21.57
CA ALA A 369 -9.24 2.11 -22.51
C ALA A 369 -7.77 2.22 -22.98
N VAL A 370 -6.82 1.90 -22.11
CA VAL A 370 -5.38 2.02 -22.40
C VAL A 370 -4.75 0.68 -22.81
N PHE A 371 -5.06 -0.40 -22.09
CA PHE A 371 -4.31 -1.66 -22.18
C PHE A 371 -5.06 -2.78 -22.93
N ASP A 372 -6.33 -2.59 -23.30
CA ASP A 372 -7.12 -3.54 -24.05
C ASP A 372 -7.32 -3.08 -25.49
N GLY A 373 -6.43 -3.46 -26.35
CA GLY A 373 -6.50 -3.15 -27.78
C GLY A 373 -5.35 -2.33 -28.31
N ALA A 374 -5.59 -1.51 -29.35
CA ALA A 374 -4.56 -0.63 -29.90
C ALA A 374 -4.37 0.62 -29.03
N PRO A 375 -3.13 1.08 -28.72
CA PRO A 375 -1.88 0.52 -29.26
C PRO A 375 -1.35 -0.73 -28.54
N PHE A 376 -2.04 -1.19 -27.50
CA PHE A 376 -1.57 -2.29 -26.64
C PHE A 376 -2.33 -3.58 -26.95
N ALA A 377 -1.66 -4.70 -26.86
CA ALA A 377 -2.29 -5.98 -27.07
C ALA A 377 -3.21 -6.33 -25.90
N ALA A 378 -4.44 -6.68 -26.21
CA ALA A 378 -5.35 -7.30 -25.25
C ALA A 378 -4.79 -8.63 -24.73
N ALA A 379 -5.30 -9.10 -23.61
CA ALA A 379 -5.03 -10.46 -23.12
C ALA A 379 -5.45 -11.49 -24.18
N ALA A 380 -4.58 -12.45 -24.45
CA ALA A 380 -4.83 -13.42 -25.49
C ALA A 380 -5.78 -14.52 -24.99
N ASP A 381 -6.94 -14.63 -25.60
CA ASP A 381 -7.81 -15.81 -25.52
C ASP A 381 -7.50 -16.68 -26.76
N LEU A 382 -6.45 -17.50 -26.66
CA LEU A 382 -5.95 -18.29 -27.78
C LEU A 382 -6.86 -19.47 -28.13
N ASN A 383 -7.52 -20.03 -27.14
CA ASN A 383 -8.42 -21.16 -27.33
C ASN A 383 -9.88 -20.73 -27.57
N LYS A 384 -10.20 -19.44 -27.40
CA LYS A 384 -11.52 -18.81 -27.61
C LYS A 384 -12.63 -19.39 -26.74
N ASP A 385 -12.30 -19.73 -25.52
CA ASP A 385 -13.28 -20.17 -24.51
C ASP A 385 -13.77 -19.03 -23.61
N ASN A 386 -13.36 -17.79 -23.91
CA ASN A 386 -13.62 -16.57 -23.14
C ASN A 386 -12.97 -16.59 -21.74
N ASP A 387 -11.93 -17.35 -21.55
CA ASP A 387 -11.11 -17.34 -20.35
C ASP A 387 -9.62 -17.22 -20.69
N PRO A 388 -9.10 -15.99 -20.90
CA PRO A 388 -7.68 -15.79 -21.20
C PRO A 388 -6.76 -16.25 -20.07
N MET A 389 -7.31 -16.58 -18.88
CA MET A 389 -6.53 -17.11 -17.76
C MET A 389 -5.93 -18.50 -18.01
N ASN A 390 -6.51 -19.27 -18.88
CA ASN A 390 -5.97 -20.58 -19.24
C ASN A 390 -4.98 -20.50 -20.40
N ASP A 391 -4.84 -19.34 -21.01
CA ASP A 391 -3.93 -19.08 -22.10
C ASP A 391 -2.64 -18.39 -21.65
N VAL A 392 -1.50 -18.86 -22.07
CA VAL A 392 -0.21 -18.57 -21.43
C VAL A 392 0.73 -17.75 -22.29
N ALA A 393 0.35 -17.41 -23.48
CA ALA A 393 1.31 -16.97 -24.49
C ALA A 393 1.60 -15.46 -24.47
N SER A 394 0.95 -14.69 -23.58
CA SER A 394 1.03 -13.24 -23.60
C SER A 394 1.84 -12.67 -22.44
N ASP A 395 2.57 -11.61 -22.71
CA ASP A 395 3.30 -10.80 -21.73
C ASP A 395 2.52 -9.51 -21.39
N ASP A 396 1.20 -9.50 -21.58
CA ASP A 396 0.32 -8.45 -21.08
C ASP A 396 0.10 -8.56 -19.56
N VAL A 397 -0.40 -7.47 -18.98
CA VAL A 397 -0.56 -7.36 -17.52
C VAL A 397 -1.49 -8.45 -16.99
N PHE A 398 -2.65 -8.65 -17.61
CA PHE A 398 -3.65 -9.60 -17.12
C PHE A 398 -3.18 -11.04 -17.20
N SER A 399 -2.59 -11.46 -18.33
CA SER A 399 -2.04 -12.80 -18.47
C SER A 399 -0.92 -13.09 -17.46
N ALA A 400 -0.01 -12.15 -17.27
CA ALA A 400 1.07 -12.29 -16.28
C ALA A 400 0.53 -12.34 -14.84
N ALA A 401 -0.41 -11.44 -14.51
CA ALA A 401 -1.08 -11.42 -13.20
C ALA A 401 -1.84 -12.72 -12.94
N SER A 402 -2.59 -13.22 -13.92
CA SER A 402 -3.36 -14.47 -13.82
C SER A 402 -2.47 -15.66 -13.48
N VAL A 403 -1.34 -15.80 -14.16
CA VAL A 403 -0.38 -16.89 -13.91
C VAL A 403 0.14 -16.81 -12.48
N LEU A 404 0.59 -15.63 -12.06
CA LEU A 404 1.23 -15.46 -10.75
C LEU A 404 0.23 -15.56 -9.59
N THR A 405 -0.94 -14.92 -9.71
CA THR A 405 -2.01 -14.98 -8.71
C THR A 405 -2.45 -16.41 -8.46
N ASN A 406 -2.70 -17.16 -9.55
CA ASN A 406 -3.09 -18.56 -9.45
C ASN A 406 -1.98 -19.45 -8.89
N ALA A 407 -0.73 -19.23 -9.28
CA ALA A 407 0.39 -20.00 -8.76
C ALA A 407 0.61 -19.75 -7.27
N THR A 408 0.55 -18.48 -6.84
CA THR A 408 0.73 -18.09 -5.43
C THR A 408 -0.39 -18.66 -4.56
N PHE A 409 -1.65 -18.56 -5.00
CA PHE A 409 -2.78 -19.17 -4.29
C PHE A 409 -2.65 -20.69 -4.18
N LYS A 410 -2.31 -21.37 -5.27
CA LYS A 410 -2.09 -22.84 -5.27
C LYS A 410 -0.95 -23.23 -4.31
N ASN A 411 0.09 -22.41 -4.22
CA ASN A 411 1.19 -22.62 -3.28
C ASN A 411 0.74 -22.39 -1.83
N LEU A 412 -0.03 -21.35 -1.57
CA LEU A 412 -0.60 -21.13 -0.24
C LEU A 412 -1.43 -22.35 0.21
N ASP A 413 -2.31 -22.86 -0.65
CA ASP A 413 -3.13 -24.06 -0.35
C ASP A 413 -2.30 -25.35 -0.25
N ALA A 414 -1.34 -25.59 -1.15
CA ALA A 414 -0.60 -26.84 -1.20
C ALA A 414 0.60 -26.91 -0.24
N LEU A 415 1.30 -25.77 -0.06
CA LEU A 415 2.57 -25.75 0.67
C LEU A 415 2.39 -25.28 2.12
N HIS A 416 1.42 -24.41 2.38
CA HIS A 416 1.23 -23.83 3.71
C HIS A 416 -0.03 -24.32 4.43
N PHE A 417 -1.10 -24.73 3.74
CA PHE A 417 -2.29 -25.23 4.42
C PHE A 417 -2.10 -26.68 4.89
N ASN A 418 -2.01 -26.86 6.21
CA ASN A 418 -2.00 -28.18 6.84
C ASN A 418 -3.44 -28.69 7.00
N LYS A 419 -3.81 -29.66 6.18
CA LYS A 419 -5.19 -30.19 6.11
C LYS A 419 -5.63 -30.90 7.39
N GLU A 420 -4.71 -31.53 8.11
CA GLU A 420 -5.03 -32.28 9.35
C GLU A 420 -5.30 -31.33 10.51
N ALA A 421 -4.49 -30.26 10.60
CA ALA A 421 -4.66 -29.23 11.63
C ALA A 421 -5.71 -28.18 11.26
N GLY A 422 -6.06 -28.03 9.97
CA GLY A 422 -7.00 -27.03 9.48
C GLY A 422 -6.46 -25.60 9.55
N THR A 423 -5.15 -25.43 9.39
CA THR A 423 -4.50 -24.12 9.52
C THR A 423 -3.32 -23.95 8.57
N LEU A 424 -2.96 -22.68 8.32
CA LEU A 424 -1.76 -22.30 7.60
C LEU A 424 -0.53 -22.39 8.51
N VAL A 425 0.57 -22.90 7.98
CA VAL A 425 1.87 -23.01 8.66
C VAL A 425 2.91 -22.11 8.02
N ASP A 426 3.85 -21.63 8.82
CA ASP A 426 4.78 -20.56 8.45
C ASP A 426 5.75 -20.91 7.33
N LEU A 427 6.20 -22.17 7.31
CA LEU A 427 7.35 -22.54 6.50
C LEU A 427 7.08 -23.78 5.65
N TYR A 428 7.57 -23.72 4.41
CA TYR A 428 7.74 -24.88 3.55
C TYR A 428 9.19 -24.91 3.03
N ASP A 429 9.88 -26.00 3.32
CA ASP A 429 11.24 -26.29 2.83
C ASP A 429 11.31 -27.76 2.38
N GLY A 430 10.66 -28.03 1.23
CA GLY A 430 10.45 -29.40 0.73
C GLY A 430 9.40 -30.20 1.54
N LYS A 431 9.01 -29.71 2.70
CA LYS A 431 7.91 -30.22 3.54
C LYS A 431 7.32 -29.08 4.38
N GLN A 432 6.07 -29.23 4.77
CA GLN A 432 5.42 -28.28 5.67
C GLN A 432 6.09 -28.27 7.04
N GLY A 433 6.26 -27.06 7.61
CA GLY A 433 6.60 -26.87 9.01
C GLY A 433 5.44 -27.21 9.97
N ALA A 434 5.67 -26.98 11.25
CA ALA A 434 4.65 -27.19 12.29
C ALA A 434 4.27 -25.91 13.05
N ILE A 435 4.93 -24.79 12.76
CA ILE A 435 4.72 -23.52 13.44
C ILE A 435 3.65 -22.72 12.69
N VAL A 436 2.78 -22.09 13.46
CA VAL A 436 1.79 -21.11 13.04
C VAL A 436 2.11 -19.81 13.74
N THR A 437 2.50 -18.78 13.02
CA THR A 437 2.58 -17.42 13.54
C THR A 437 1.20 -16.77 13.43
N THR A 438 0.63 -16.37 14.54
CA THR A 438 -0.74 -15.87 14.60
C THR A 438 -0.93 -14.62 13.75
N TYR A 439 0.06 -13.73 13.73
CA TYR A 439 0.07 -12.53 12.89
C TYR A 439 -0.13 -12.89 11.41
N ASP A 440 0.70 -13.80 10.88
CA ASP A 440 0.66 -14.19 9.47
C ASP A 440 -0.60 -15.00 9.12
N ALA A 441 -1.04 -15.85 10.03
CA ALA A 441 -2.28 -16.60 9.91
C ALA A 441 -3.52 -15.67 9.83
N ALA A 442 -3.49 -14.54 10.55
CA ALA A 442 -4.54 -13.54 10.54
C ALA A 442 -4.51 -12.68 9.26
N TYR A 443 -3.34 -12.17 8.85
CA TYR A 443 -3.22 -11.40 7.60
C TYR A 443 -3.49 -12.24 6.35
N ALA A 444 -3.22 -13.54 6.38
CA ALA A 444 -3.60 -14.43 5.29
C ALA A 444 -5.12 -14.43 5.02
N LEU A 445 -5.95 -14.16 6.04
CA LEU A 445 -7.40 -14.01 5.85
C LEU A 445 -7.74 -12.81 4.96
N GLN A 446 -7.04 -11.69 5.13
CA GLN A 446 -7.21 -10.52 4.28
C GLN A 446 -6.79 -10.82 2.83
N ALA A 447 -5.59 -11.37 2.64
CA ALA A 447 -5.11 -11.71 1.30
C ALA A 447 -6.03 -12.72 0.59
N LEU A 448 -6.54 -13.71 1.32
CA LEU A 448 -7.51 -14.67 0.79
C LEU A 448 -8.87 -14.05 0.48
N ASN A 449 -9.34 -13.08 1.27
CA ASN A 449 -10.57 -12.34 0.99
C ASN A 449 -10.43 -11.54 -0.32
N ILE A 450 -9.35 -10.80 -0.48
CA ILE A 450 -9.08 -10.04 -1.71
C ILE A 450 -8.94 -10.99 -2.90
N PHE A 451 -8.22 -12.10 -2.75
CA PHE A 451 -8.12 -13.11 -3.80
C PHE A 451 -9.49 -13.68 -4.18
N GLN A 452 -10.32 -14.06 -3.21
CA GLN A 452 -11.67 -14.57 -3.48
C GLN A 452 -12.49 -13.56 -4.28
N ARG A 453 -12.49 -12.30 -3.85
CA ARG A 453 -13.23 -11.24 -4.52
C ARG A 453 -12.75 -11.03 -5.95
N SER A 454 -11.43 -10.99 -6.18
CA SER A 454 -10.85 -10.85 -7.51
C SER A 454 -11.21 -12.00 -8.46
N GLN A 455 -11.23 -13.24 -7.95
CA GLN A 455 -11.61 -14.39 -8.75
C GLN A 455 -13.11 -14.39 -9.11
N ASP A 456 -13.94 -13.91 -8.21
CA ASP A 456 -15.39 -13.91 -8.35
C ASP A 456 -15.93 -12.60 -8.94
N ALA A 457 -15.08 -11.73 -9.47
CA ALA A 457 -15.41 -10.44 -10.08
C ALA A 457 -16.22 -9.53 -9.14
N LEU A 458 -15.92 -9.57 -7.86
CA LEU A 458 -16.44 -8.65 -6.86
C LEU A 458 -15.49 -7.45 -6.70
N ALA A 459 -16.01 -6.35 -6.16
CA ALA A 459 -15.20 -5.14 -5.96
C ALA A 459 -13.95 -5.40 -5.12
N VAL A 460 -12.80 -4.94 -5.59
CA VAL A 460 -11.48 -5.07 -4.96
C VAL A 460 -10.79 -3.72 -5.04
N GLY A 461 -10.43 -3.14 -3.88
CA GLY A 461 -9.76 -1.84 -3.82
C GLY A 461 -10.48 -0.80 -4.69
N TYR A 462 -9.70 -0.08 -5.46
CA TYR A 462 -10.21 0.90 -6.45
C TYR A 462 -10.50 0.28 -7.83
N ALA A 463 -10.38 -1.03 -8.00
CA ALA A 463 -10.48 -1.69 -9.30
C ALA A 463 -11.89 -1.67 -9.89
N SER A 464 -12.93 -1.54 -9.05
CA SER A 464 -14.31 -1.50 -9.51
C SER A 464 -15.21 -0.70 -8.58
N ALA A 465 -15.97 0.23 -9.16
CA ALA A 465 -16.91 1.08 -8.42
C ALA A 465 -18.10 0.31 -7.84
N ASP A 466 -18.57 -0.72 -8.52
CA ASP A 466 -19.80 -1.43 -8.17
C ASP A 466 -19.58 -2.90 -7.81
N ALA A 467 -20.39 -3.41 -6.87
CA ALA A 467 -20.44 -4.82 -6.59
C ALA A 467 -21.27 -5.54 -7.67
N GLY A 468 -20.60 -6.28 -8.54
CA GLY A 468 -21.26 -7.14 -9.50
C GLY A 468 -21.81 -8.43 -8.88
N GLU A 469 -22.49 -9.21 -9.72
CA GLU A 469 -22.87 -10.57 -9.35
C GLU A 469 -21.61 -11.45 -9.27
N SER A 470 -21.48 -12.23 -8.19
CA SER A 470 -20.38 -13.17 -8.02
C SER A 470 -20.36 -14.22 -9.13
N LEU A 471 -19.18 -14.46 -9.70
CA LEU A 471 -18.99 -15.54 -10.67
C LEU A 471 -18.93 -16.92 -10.03
N ASP A 472 -18.86 -17.00 -8.70
CA ASP A 472 -18.90 -18.27 -7.98
C ASP A 472 -17.84 -19.29 -8.44
N THR A 473 -16.64 -18.80 -8.73
CA THR A 473 -15.56 -19.61 -9.30
C THR A 473 -15.12 -20.73 -8.35
N ALA A 474 -14.56 -21.81 -8.89
CA ALA A 474 -14.02 -22.89 -8.06
C ALA A 474 -12.88 -22.42 -7.15
N ARG A 475 -12.08 -21.43 -7.61
CA ARG A 475 -11.00 -20.84 -6.82
C ARG A 475 -11.52 -19.93 -5.72
N GLY A 476 -12.53 -19.11 -6.01
CA GLY A 476 -13.20 -18.31 -4.99
C GLY A 476 -13.80 -19.16 -3.89
N LYS A 477 -14.50 -20.25 -4.25
CA LYS A 477 -15.02 -21.23 -3.29
C LYS A 477 -13.93 -21.86 -2.44
N ARG A 478 -12.80 -22.24 -3.06
CA ARG A 478 -11.66 -22.80 -2.30
C ARG A 478 -11.06 -21.78 -1.34
N ALA A 479 -10.95 -20.52 -1.74
CA ALA A 479 -10.49 -19.46 -0.84
C ALA A 479 -11.42 -19.28 0.36
N LEU A 480 -12.74 -19.30 0.16
CA LEU A 480 -13.72 -19.26 1.25
C LEU A 480 -13.59 -20.44 2.22
N GLU A 481 -13.30 -21.65 1.72
CA GLU A 481 -13.02 -22.80 2.59
C GLU A 481 -11.78 -22.59 3.45
N LEU A 482 -10.70 -22.03 2.86
CA LEU A 482 -9.46 -21.73 3.59
C LEU A 482 -9.68 -20.63 4.62
N ILE A 483 -10.44 -19.58 4.28
CA ILE A 483 -10.82 -18.50 5.20
C ILE A 483 -11.55 -19.07 6.42
N LYS A 484 -12.57 -19.90 6.20
CA LYS A 484 -13.32 -20.53 7.29
C LYS A 484 -12.42 -21.39 8.18
N ALA A 485 -11.65 -22.28 7.57
CA ALA A 485 -10.75 -23.16 8.32
C ALA A 485 -9.76 -22.39 9.18
N GLN A 486 -9.15 -21.33 8.60
CA GLN A 486 -8.15 -20.52 9.31
C GLN A 486 -8.80 -19.67 10.41
N ALA A 487 -9.95 -19.05 10.17
CA ALA A 487 -10.66 -18.27 11.18
C ALA A 487 -11.13 -19.16 12.34
N ASP A 488 -11.70 -20.33 12.06
CA ASP A 488 -12.08 -21.32 13.08
C ASP A 488 -10.88 -21.78 13.91
N PHE A 489 -9.73 -21.98 13.26
CA PHE A 489 -8.50 -22.34 13.96
C PHE A 489 -8.04 -21.24 14.91
N ILE A 490 -8.09 -19.97 14.47
CA ILE A 490 -7.77 -18.80 15.31
C ILE A 490 -8.66 -18.80 16.55
N LEU A 491 -9.98 -18.88 16.34
CA LEU A 491 -10.94 -18.85 17.46
C LEU A 491 -10.73 -19.98 18.46
N LYS A 492 -10.43 -21.16 17.98
CA LYS A 492 -10.33 -22.36 18.80
C LYS A 492 -8.99 -22.48 19.54
N ASN A 493 -7.89 -22.05 18.91
CA ASN A 493 -6.54 -22.42 19.35
C ASN A 493 -5.65 -21.22 19.68
N LEU A 494 -5.97 -20.02 19.17
CA LEU A 494 -5.07 -18.87 19.27
C LEU A 494 -5.60 -17.76 20.21
N ILE A 495 -6.81 -17.88 20.72
CA ILE A 495 -7.35 -16.97 21.75
C ILE A 495 -7.17 -17.64 23.12
N ALA A 496 -6.37 -17.02 23.98
CA ALA A 496 -6.11 -17.53 25.32
C ALA A 496 -7.29 -17.22 26.28
N ASP A 497 -7.31 -17.88 27.45
CA ASP A 497 -8.35 -17.70 28.48
C ASP A 497 -8.50 -16.25 28.94
N ASN A 498 -7.43 -15.45 28.85
CA ASN A 498 -7.47 -14.03 29.19
C ASN A 498 -8.11 -13.15 28.07
N GLY A 499 -8.54 -13.75 26.96
CA GLY A 499 -9.21 -13.09 25.85
C GLY A 499 -8.27 -12.41 24.83
N LEU A 500 -6.95 -12.47 25.04
CA LEU A 500 -5.95 -12.00 24.07
C LEU A 500 -5.46 -13.15 23.19
N ALA A 501 -5.03 -12.81 21.96
CA ALA A 501 -4.43 -13.78 21.06
C ALA A 501 -2.99 -14.10 21.48
N VAL A 502 -2.59 -15.36 21.33
CA VAL A 502 -1.19 -15.79 21.49
C VAL A 502 -0.40 -15.54 20.21
N ASP A 503 0.92 -15.33 20.32
CA ASP A 503 1.75 -15.00 19.15
C ASP A 503 1.97 -16.19 18.21
N GLY A 504 1.78 -17.41 18.69
CA GLY A 504 2.00 -18.59 17.86
C GLY A 504 1.42 -19.88 18.44
N PHE A 505 1.48 -20.89 17.59
CA PHE A 505 1.04 -22.25 17.91
C PHE A 505 1.97 -23.26 17.23
N GLU A 506 2.30 -24.35 17.90
CA GLU A 506 3.02 -25.45 17.29
C GLU A 506 2.13 -26.69 17.22
N ILE A 507 1.90 -27.18 16.00
CA ILE A 507 1.08 -28.37 15.77
C ILE A 507 1.67 -29.55 16.57
N GLY A 508 0.83 -30.18 17.39
CA GLY A 508 1.23 -31.28 18.27
C GLY A 508 1.78 -30.83 19.64
N LYS A 509 2.03 -29.52 19.87
CA LYS A 509 2.49 -29.01 21.17
C LYS A 509 1.54 -27.98 21.80
N GLY A 510 0.79 -27.23 20.99
CA GLY A 510 -0.17 -26.25 21.45
C GLY A 510 0.30 -24.80 21.33
N ALA A 511 -0.44 -23.90 22.00
CA ALA A 511 -0.21 -22.46 21.98
C ALA A 511 1.14 -22.09 22.62
N GLN A 512 1.85 -21.15 22.02
CA GLN A 512 3.08 -20.57 22.53
C GLN A 512 2.78 -19.38 23.44
N ALA A 513 3.64 -19.15 24.42
CA ALA A 513 3.53 -17.96 25.26
C ALA A 513 3.99 -16.72 24.46
N GLY A 514 3.27 -15.64 24.58
CA GLY A 514 3.52 -14.35 23.92
C GLY A 514 2.20 -13.76 23.44
N GLN A 515 2.03 -12.48 23.63
CA GLN A 515 0.82 -11.75 23.28
C GLN A 515 1.22 -10.34 22.82
N SER A 516 1.90 -10.26 21.67
CA SER A 516 2.40 -8.99 21.13
C SER A 516 1.26 -8.12 20.63
N LEU A 517 1.48 -6.82 20.69
CA LEU A 517 0.50 -5.82 20.28
C LEU A 517 0.09 -5.99 18.80
N GLY A 518 1.06 -6.18 17.91
CA GLY A 518 0.79 -6.40 16.49
C GLY A 518 -0.09 -7.62 16.22
N THR A 519 0.13 -8.71 16.94
CA THR A 519 -0.70 -9.92 16.84
C THR A 519 -2.17 -9.65 17.18
N GLN A 520 -2.42 -8.86 18.22
CA GLN A 520 -3.81 -8.57 18.64
C GLN A 520 -4.59 -7.87 17.54
N PHE A 521 -4.03 -6.80 17.01
CA PHE A 521 -4.68 -6.02 15.95
C PHE A 521 -4.75 -6.77 14.62
N ALA A 522 -3.73 -7.57 14.28
CA ALA A 522 -3.78 -8.46 13.11
C ALA A 522 -4.95 -9.44 13.22
N VAL A 523 -5.22 -10.01 14.40
CA VAL A 523 -6.36 -10.93 14.60
C VAL A 523 -7.69 -10.20 14.50
N VAL A 524 -7.81 -8.98 15.04
CA VAL A 524 -9.01 -8.15 14.85
C VAL A 524 -9.28 -7.94 13.37
N HIS A 525 -8.28 -7.50 12.61
CA HIS A 525 -8.38 -7.28 11.17
C HIS A 525 -8.69 -8.56 10.39
N GLY A 526 -7.98 -9.66 10.65
CA GLY A 526 -8.18 -10.92 9.97
C GLY A 526 -9.56 -11.54 10.21
N LEU A 527 -10.06 -11.52 11.45
CA LEU A 527 -11.42 -11.99 11.74
C LEU A 527 -12.50 -11.11 11.11
N THR A 528 -12.27 -9.79 11.04
CA THR A 528 -13.16 -8.88 10.31
C THR A 528 -13.17 -9.21 8.81
N SER A 529 -12.00 -9.49 8.22
CA SER A 529 -11.89 -9.92 6.82
C SER A 529 -12.61 -11.26 6.57
N ALA A 530 -12.51 -12.20 7.52
CA ALA A 530 -13.25 -13.46 7.46
C ALA A 530 -14.78 -13.24 7.54
N PHE A 531 -15.25 -12.32 8.39
CA PHE A 531 -16.65 -11.91 8.42
C PHE A 531 -17.11 -11.30 7.09
N LEU A 532 -16.32 -10.39 6.52
CA LEU A 532 -16.65 -9.76 5.24
C LEU A 532 -16.76 -10.78 4.10
N ALA A 533 -15.88 -11.79 4.07
CA ALA A 533 -15.90 -12.85 3.07
C ALA A 533 -17.06 -13.84 3.27
N THR A 534 -17.33 -14.25 4.51
CA THR A 534 -18.23 -15.38 4.79
C THR A 534 -19.60 -14.98 5.30
N LYS A 535 -19.76 -13.73 5.78
CA LYS A 535 -20.94 -13.21 6.48
C LYS A 535 -21.28 -13.98 7.77
N ASP A 536 -20.31 -14.70 8.34
CA ASP A 536 -20.48 -15.40 9.62
C ASP A 536 -20.28 -14.43 10.79
N GLU A 537 -21.36 -14.11 11.48
CA GLU A 537 -21.36 -13.17 12.61
C GLU A 537 -20.45 -13.60 13.77
N ALA A 538 -20.14 -14.89 13.90
CA ALA A 538 -19.26 -15.37 14.95
C ALA A 538 -17.86 -14.77 14.85
N TYR A 539 -17.36 -14.51 13.65
CA TYR A 539 -16.05 -13.86 13.44
C TYR A 539 -16.07 -12.38 13.81
N LYS A 540 -17.14 -11.67 13.47
CA LYS A 540 -17.35 -10.26 13.86
C LYS A 540 -17.44 -10.12 15.39
N GLU A 541 -18.24 -10.96 16.03
CA GLU A 541 -18.40 -10.96 17.49
C GLU A 541 -17.07 -11.26 18.21
N ALA A 542 -16.30 -12.21 17.70
CA ALA A 542 -14.98 -12.53 18.24
C ALA A 542 -13.98 -11.38 18.07
N ALA A 543 -13.96 -10.73 16.88
CA ALA A 543 -13.13 -9.55 16.63
C ALA A 543 -13.52 -8.40 17.56
N ARG A 544 -14.82 -8.15 17.75
CA ARG A 544 -15.34 -7.12 18.65
C ARG A 544 -14.92 -7.38 20.10
N LYS A 545 -15.06 -8.61 20.57
CA LYS A 545 -14.64 -9.02 21.91
C LYS A 545 -13.14 -8.87 22.13
N LEU A 546 -12.34 -9.26 21.13
CA LEU A 546 -10.88 -9.09 21.20
C LEU A 546 -10.50 -7.61 21.24
N PHE A 547 -11.11 -6.77 20.39
CA PHE A 547 -10.86 -5.33 20.40
C PHE A 547 -11.15 -4.70 21.77
N LEU A 548 -12.30 -5.00 22.38
CA LEU A 548 -12.63 -4.54 23.74
C LEU A 548 -11.63 -5.07 24.79
N THR A 549 -11.09 -6.26 24.60
CA THR A 549 -10.06 -6.81 25.48
C THR A 549 -8.73 -6.06 25.32
N ILE A 550 -8.37 -5.67 24.09
CA ILE A 550 -7.19 -4.83 23.80
C ILE A 550 -7.35 -3.46 24.50
N GLU A 551 -8.50 -2.81 24.36
CA GLU A 551 -8.80 -1.54 25.03
C GLU A 551 -8.64 -1.66 26.54
N ALA A 552 -9.14 -2.73 27.13
CA ALA A 552 -9.10 -2.93 28.58
C ALA A 552 -7.70 -3.26 29.12
N LYS A 553 -6.84 -3.90 28.33
CA LYS A 553 -5.58 -4.49 28.80
C LYS A 553 -4.32 -3.88 28.21
N MET A 554 -4.42 -3.26 27.04
CA MET A 554 -3.26 -2.78 26.30
C MET A 554 -3.30 -1.28 26.02
N TYR A 555 -4.43 -0.59 26.23
CA TYR A 555 -4.44 0.86 26.14
C TYR A 555 -3.75 1.49 27.35
N ASP A 556 -2.69 2.26 27.11
CA ASP A 556 -1.92 2.93 28.16
C ASP A 556 -2.22 4.44 28.17
N LYS A 557 -2.95 4.85 29.19
CA LYS A 557 -3.32 6.26 29.39
C LYS A 557 -2.12 7.19 29.58
N ALA A 558 -0.97 6.65 30.02
CA ALA A 558 0.22 7.46 30.27
C ALA A 558 0.93 7.88 28.98
N ILE A 559 0.73 7.15 27.89
CA ILE A 559 1.24 7.50 26.56
C ILE A 559 0.13 7.88 25.58
N GLY A 560 -1.14 7.72 25.96
CA GLY A 560 -2.29 8.02 25.13
C GLY A 560 -2.52 7.06 23.96
N THR A 561 -1.83 5.91 23.94
CA THR A 561 -1.92 4.90 22.88
C THR A 561 -1.71 3.49 23.43
N TYR A 562 -1.49 2.52 22.58
CA TYR A 562 -1.39 1.11 22.95
C TYR A 562 0.03 0.71 23.33
N ALA A 563 0.14 -0.13 24.35
CA ALA A 563 1.37 -0.76 24.81
C ALA A 563 1.17 -2.26 25.00
N ALA A 564 2.19 -3.05 24.69
CA ALA A 564 2.14 -4.50 24.94
C ALA A 564 1.85 -4.80 26.43
N VAL A 565 2.42 -3.98 27.34
CA VAL A 565 2.13 -3.98 28.77
C VAL A 565 2.01 -2.53 29.21
N PRO A 566 0.84 -2.03 29.64
CA PRO A 566 0.67 -0.66 30.09
C PRO A 566 1.66 -0.28 31.19
N GLY A 567 2.22 0.93 31.09
CA GLY A 567 3.26 1.43 31.99
C GLY A 567 4.68 0.93 31.67
N GLN A 568 4.87 0.13 30.62
CA GLN A 568 6.17 -0.32 30.15
C GLN A 568 6.47 0.27 28.77
N PRO A 569 7.76 0.52 28.42
CA PRO A 569 8.13 0.89 27.06
C PRO A 569 7.69 -0.18 26.06
N THR A 570 7.17 0.25 24.91
CA THR A 570 6.69 -0.64 23.85
C THR A 570 7.46 -0.39 22.56
N GLU A 571 7.92 -1.45 21.93
CA GLU A 571 8.55 -1.39 20.61
C GLU A 571 7.47 -1.51 19.53
N HIS A 572 7.59 -0.67 18.49
CA HIS A 572 6.79 -0.74 17.27
C HIS A 572 7.71 -0.99 16.09
N THR A 573 7.27 -1.86 15.20
CA THR A 573 7.87 -2.11 13.89
C THR A 573 6.86 -1.73 12.82
N PRO A 574 7.24 -1.64 11.54
CA PRO A 574 6.29 -1.42 10.44
C PRO A 574 5.13 -2.42 10.45
N TYR A 575 5.39 -3.70 10.72
CA TYR A 575 4.34 -4.72 10.84
C TYR A 575 3.38 -4.45 12.01
N THR A 576 3.88 -3.94 13.13
CA THR A 576 3.02 -3.55 14.26
C THR A 576 2.17 -2.34 13.90
N ALA A 577 2.75 -1.36 13.22
CA ALA A 577 2.05 -0.16 12.76
C ALA A 577 0.95 -0.51 11.74
N ALA A 578 1.26 -1.35 10.77
CA ALA A 578 0.30 -1.88 9.81
C ALA A 578 -0.91 -2.52 10.51
N ALA A 579 -0.64 -3.43 11.44
CA ALA A 579 -1.71 -4.14 12.14
C ALA A 579 -2.59 -3.20 12.98
N ILE A 580 -2.01 -2.21 13.65
CA ILE A 580 -2.77 -1.25 14.46
C ILE A 580 -3.68 -0.41 13.54
N SER A 581 -3.16 0.12 12.44
CA SER A 581 -3.95 0.87 11.45
C SER A 581 -5.11 0.02 10.94
N ALA A 582 -4.83 -1.18 10.44
CA ALA A 582 -5.82 -2.11 9.91
C ALA A 582 -6.89 -2.51 10.94
N GLY A 583 -6.48 -2.78 12.18
CA GLY A 583 -7.39 -3.17 13.25
C GLY A 583 -8.29 -2.03 13.70
N LEU A 584 -7.78 -0.80 13.80
CA LEU A 584 -8.57 0.39 14.11
C LEU A 584 -9.54 0.73 12.98
N ARG A 585 -9.11 0.66 11.71
CA ARG A 585 -10.01 0.79 10.55
C ARG A 585 -11.11 -0.27 10.58
N SER A 586 -10.79 -1.52 10.86
CA SER A 586 -11.78 -2.59 11.02
C SER A 586 -12.78 -2.27 12.13
N ALA A 587 -12.31 -1.69 13.24
CA ALA A 587 -13.20 -1.29 14.32
C ALA A 587 -14.14 -0.16 13.90
N MET A 588 -13.65 0.86 13.22
CA MET A 588 -14.44 1.99 12.73
C MET A 588 -15.48 1.59 11.68
N LEU A 589 -15.11 0.74 10.73
CA LEU A 589 -16.02 0.35 9.65
C LEU A 589 -17.02 -0.74 10.05
N ILE A 590 -16.60 -1.73 10.83
CA ILE A 590 -17.34 -2.99 10.98
C ILE A 590 -17.76 -3.26 12.44
N LEU A 591 -16.89 -2.94 13.42
CA LEU A 591 -17.12 -3.33 14.82
C LEU A 591 -17.78 -2.25 15.66
N ARG A 592 -17.90 -1.02 15.14
CA ARG A 592 -18.56 0.09 15.82
C ARG A 592 -19.99 -0.23 16.22
N ASN A 593 -20.53 0.54 17.14
CA ASN A 593 -21.92 0.40 17.57
C ASN A 593 -22.89 0.48 16.38
N SER A 594 -23.77 -0.50 16.32
CA SER A 594 -24.95 -0.48 15.45
C SER A 594 -26.07 0.33 16.09
N GLU A 595 -27.16 0.56 15.36
CA GLU A 595 -28.34 1.26 15.90
C GLU A 595 -28.89 0.54 17.15
N GLY A 596 -29.01 1.27 18.25
CA GLY A 596 -29.47 0.76 19.54
C GLY A 596 -28.38 0.21 20.46
N GLU A 597 -27.12 0.12 20.01
CA GLU A 597 -25.98 -0.21 20.85
C GLU A 597 -25.35 1.06 21.45
N SER A 598 -24.67 0.91 22.59
CA SER A 598 -24.09 2.05 23.31
C SER A 598 -22.79 1.69 24.05
N GLU A 599 -21.94 0.82 23.47
CA GLU A 599 -20.61 0.56 24.00
C GLU A 599 -19.70 1.78 23.80
N PRO A 600 -19.28 2.48 24.85
CA PRO A 600 -18.57 3.76 24.69
C PRO A 600 -17.24 3.65 23.93
N LEU A 601 -16.57 2.49 24.00
CA LEU A 601 -15.29 2.26 23.32
C LEU A 601 -15.46 1.93 21.83
N LEU A 602 -16.69 1.64 21.40
CA LEU A 602 -17.04 1.37 20.01
C LEU A 602 -17.86 2.51 19.38
N ASP A 603 -17.95 3.63 20.08
CA ASP A 603 -18.45 4.87 19.50
C ASP A 603 -17.45 5.44 18.50
N LEU A 604 -17.92 5.94 17.35
CA LEU A 604 -17.07 6.41 16.27
C LEU A 604 -16.09 7.48 16.72
N ALA A 605 -16.52 8.45 17.54
CA ALA A 605 -15.65 9.49 18.05
C ALA A 605 -14.53 8.95 18.98
N SER A 606 -14.82 7.88 19.72
CA SER A 606 -13.80 7.19 20.52
C SER A 606 -12.78 6.48 19.63
N LEU A 607 -13.24 5.79 18.60
CA LEU A 607 -12.39 5.03 17.66
C LEU A 607 -11.49 5.96 16.84
N THR A 608 -12.04 7.05 16.30
CA THR A 608 -11.27 8.07 15.55
C THR A 608 -10.23 8.73 16.45
N GLY A 609 -10.58 9.07 17.68
CA GLY A 609 -9.62 9.60 18.66
C GLY A 609 -8.51 8.61 19.06
N ARG A 610 -8.78 7.28 18.99
CA ARG A 610 -7.74 6.25 19.17
C ARG A 610 -6.76 6.22 18.01
N TYR A 611 -7.28 6.29 16.77
CA TYR A 611 -6.46 6.32 15.57
C TYR A 611 -5.57 7.55 15.54
N GLU A 612 -6.15 8.74 15.73
CA GLU A 612 -5.41 10.00 15.78
C GLU A 612 -4.30 9.99 16.84
N SER A 613 -4.64 9.60 18.07
CA SER A 613 -3.66 9.59 19.16
C SER A 613 -2.51 8.62 18.90
N TRP A 614 -2.82 7.43 18.35
CA TRP A 614 -1.81 6.46 17.97
C TRP A 614 -0.93 6.98 16.84
N PHE A 615 -1.52 7.46 15.75
CA PHE A 615 -0.81 7.90 14.55
C PHE A 615 0.14 9.05 14.89
N ARG A 616 -0.36 10.09 15.56
CA ARG A 616 0.45 11.23 15.99
C ARG A 616 1.53 10.86 17.00
N THR A 617 1.30 9.88 17.85
CA THR A 617 2.30 9.51 18.86
C THR A 617 3.39 8.62 18.26
N VAL A 618 3.02 7.62 17.46
CA VAL A 618 3.94 6.56 17.02
C VAL A 618 4.52 6.86 15.64
N ILE A 619 3.68 7.32 14.72
CA ILE A 619 4.07 7.51 13.31
C ILE A 619 4.74 8.85 13.13
N ASN A 620 4.03 9.94 13.35
CA ASN A 620 4.59 11.29 13.20
C ASN A 620 5.66 11.62 14.23
N GLY A 621 5.43 11.23 15.48
CA GLY A 621 6.16 11.79 16.59
C GLY A 621 5.78 13.25 16.84
N ARG A 622 6.47 13.89 17.79
CA ARG A 622 6.24 15.30 18.14
C ARG A 622 7.19 16.27 17.46
N ASN A 623 8.32 15.76 17.02
CA ASN A 623 9.34 16.50 16.29
C ASN A 623 9.86 15.63 15.15
N VAL A 624 10.41 16.27 14.12
CA VAL A 624 11.05 15.58 13.00
C VAL A 624 12.07 14.55 13.51
N ASN A 625 11.96 13.32 13.01
CA ASN A 625 12.76 12.15 13.40
C ASN A 625 12.51 11.60 14.82
N GLU A 626 11.45 11.96 15.46
CA GLU A 626 11.04 11.39 16.76
C GLU A 626 9.99 10.29 16.62
N GLY A 627 9.31 10.18 15.47
CA GLY A 627 8.35 9.12 15.16
C GLY A 627 8.96 8.00 14.34
N MET A 628 8.09 7.11 13.84
CA MET A 628 8.50 6.10 12.86
C MET A 628 8.83 6.71 11.51
N GLN A 629 8.22 7.80 11.12
CA GLN A 629 8.61 8.56 9.95
C GLN A 629 9.98 9.21 10.17
N LEU A 630 10.94 8.84 9.33
CA LEU A 630 12.31 9.36 9.44
C LEU A 630 12.48 10.70 8.74
N SER A 631 11.57 11.04 7.86
CA SER A 631 11.51 12.34 7.22
C SER A 631 10.04 12.68 7.02
N GLU A 632 9.72 13.91 7.23
CA GLU A 632 8.41 14.48 6.96
C GLU A 632 8.60 15.65 6.04
N TRP A 633 7.77 15.70 5.02
CA TRP A 633 7.63 16.86 4.19
C TRP A 633 6.27 17.48 4.47
N LEU A 634 6.28 18.74 4.80
CA LEU A 634 5.07 19.53 4.95
C LEU A 634 4.82 20.22 3.62
N GLY A 635 4.14 19.56 2.71
CA GLY A 635 3.79 20.09 1.42
C GLY A 635 3.19 19.01 0.57
N ASP A 636 2.23 19.38 -0.19
CA ASP A 636 1.58 18.53 -1.17
C ASP A 636 2.61 17.96 -2.15
N SER A 637 2.48 16.70 -2.51
CA SER A 637 3.36 15.96 -3.41
C SER A 637 3.28 16.44 -4.86
N GLY A 638 3.18 17.59 -5.15
CA GLY A 638 3.12 18.19 -6.47
C GLY A 638 2.99 19.69 -6.38
N GLU A 639 2.64 20.19 -5.23
CA GLU A 639 2.52 21.60 -5.01
C GLU A 639 3.65 22.07 -4.12
N ASN A 640 4.57 22.83 -4.70
CA ASN A 640 5.62 23.51 -3.98
C ASN A 640 5.01 24.55 -3.07
N VAL A 641 4.67 24.19 -1.86
CA VAL A 641 4.26 25.16 -0.85
C VAL A 641 5.48 25.67 -0.07
N VAL A 642 6.50 26.12 -0.78
CA VAL A 642 7.35 27.14 -0.20
C VAL A 642 6.59 28.44 -0.36
N ALA A 643 6.16 29.04 0.73
CA ALA A 643 5.57 30.37 0.70
C ALA A 643 6.50 31.30 -0.13
N GLY A 644 5.99 31.80 -1.25
CA GLY A 644 6.79 32.61 -2.19
C GLY A 644 7.43 31.85 -3.36
N SER A 645 7.22 30.53 -3.50
CA SER A 645 7.70 29.77 -4.66
C SER A 645 6.63 29.51 -5.73
N GLU A 646 5.41 29.93 -5.48
CA GLU A 646 4.28 29.70 -6.38
C GLU A 646 4.46 30.21 -7.81
N ASP A 647 5.48 31.01 -8.07
CA ASP A 647 5.75 31.63 -9.36
C ASP A 647 7.26 31.77 -9.66
N ILE A 648 8.10 30.87 -9.19
CA ILE A 648 9.51 30.92 -9.60
C ILE A 648 9.63 30.26 -10.98
N ASP A 649 9.22 30.99 -11.97
CA ASP A 649 9.62 30.84 -13.36
C ASP A 649 10.98 31.54 -13.53
N THR A 650 12.08 30.84 -13.30
CA THR A 650 13.44 31.42 -13.34
C THR A 650 13.96 31.56 -14.76
N ASP A 651 13.34 30.90 -15.74
CA ASP A 651 13.70 30.95 -17.15
C ASP A 651 12.68 31.68 -18.02
N ALA A 652 11.55 32.13 -17.43
CA ALA A 652 10.51 32.89 -18.06
C ALA A 652 9.83 32.17 -19.25
N ASP A 653 9.72 30.84 -19.18
CA ASP A 653 9.06 30.02 -20.20
C ASP A 653 7.54 29.90 -19.98
N GLY A 654 7.04 30.37 -18.85
CA GLY A 654 5.64 30.33 -18.46
C GLY A 654 5.27 29.04 -17.73
N VAL A 655 6.23 28.16 -17.47
CA VAL A 655 6.05 26.97 -16.65
C VAL A 655 6.76 27.20 -15.30
N PRO A 656 6.03 27.16 -14.17
CA PRO A 656 6.68 27.26 -12.87
C PRO A 656 7.76 26.18 -12.76
N GLN A 657 8.99 26.58 -12.51
CA GLN A 657 10.03 25.60 -12.23
C GLN A 657 9.70 24.92 -10.91
N VAL A 658 9.45 23.64 -10.98
CA VAL A 658 9.33 22.79 -9.80
C VAL A 658 10.65 22.89 -9.05
N VAL A 659 10.68 23.68 -8.00
CA VAL A 659 11.75 23.56 -7.02
C VAL A 659 11.61 22.14 -6.50
N GLN A 660 12.56 21.29 -6.83
CA GLN A 660 12.59 19.90 -6.37
C GLN A 660 12.62 19.89 -4.84
N ALA A 661 11.47 19.98 -4.25
CA ALA A 661 11.27 19.88 -2.84
C ALA A 661 10.46 18.61 -2.62
N GLY A 662 11.01 17.65 -2.02
CA GLY A 662 10.32 16.44 -1.64
C GLY A 662 11.34 15.52 -1.04
N THR A 663 11.21 15.22 0.20
CA THR A 663 11.94 14.14 0.82
C THR A 663 11.06 12.93 0.75
N ALA A 664 11.56 11.96 0.08
CA ALA A 664 10.96 10.66 0.13
C ALA A 664 10.78 10.23 1.58
N MET A 665 9.58 9.92 1.95
CA MET A 665 9.24 9.44 3.26
C MET A 665 9.60 7.98 3.39
N VAL A 666 10.40 7.66 4.39
CA VAL A 666 10.73 6.29 4.72
C VAL A 666 10.58 6.07 6.21
N MET A 667 10.05 4.93 6.53
CA MET A 667 9.73 4.51 7.87
C MET A 667 10.94 3.86 8.54
N ALA A 668 11.14 4.14 9.82
CA ALA A 668 12.11 3.44 10.66
C ALA A 668 11.76 1.96 10.79
N GLY A 669 12.76 1.10 10.79
CA GLY A 669 12.58 -0.32 11.04
C GLY A 669 12.07 -0.62 12.46
N LYS A 670 12.38 0.27 13.44
CA LYS A 670 11.90 0.10 14.81
C LYS A 670 11.96 1.39 15.61
N VAL A 671 10.90 1.65 16.38
CA VAL A 671 10.87 2.68 17.40
C VAL A 671 10.43 2.12 18.76
N LYS A 672 10.77 2.85 19.83
CA LYS A 672 10.33 2.54 21.19
C LYS A 672 9.59 3.75 21.78
N VAL A 673 8.36 3.50 22.23
CA VAL A 673 7.48 4.50 22.83
C VAL A 673 7.42 4.31 24.34
N SER A 674 7.55 5.39 25.10
CA SER A 674 7.49 5.37 26.57
C SER A 674 6.95 6.69 27.13
N ALA A 675 6.32 6.64 28.31
CA ALA A 675 5.98 7.85 29.02
C ALA A 675 7.24 8.58 29.51
N VAL A 676 7.25 9.90 29.47
CA VAL A 676 8.27 10.70 30.10
C VAL A 676 8.01 10.69 31.60
N LYS A 677 9.02 10.30 32.39
CA LYS A 677 8.93 10.20 33.86
C LYS A 677 9.25 11.53 34.50
#